data_cc5f1e0f8060ea70f4270c23a2045126
#
_entry.id   cc5f1e0f8060ea70f4270c23a2045126
#
_cell.length_a   1.000
_cell.length_b   1.000
_cell.length_c   1.000
_cell.angle_alpha   90.00
_cell.angle_beta   90.00
_cell.angle_gamma   90.00
#
_symmetry.space_group_name_H-M   'P 1'
#
loop_
_entity.id
_entity.type
_entity.pdbx_description
1 polymer ?
#
loop_
_entity_poly.entity_id
_entity_poly.type
_entity_poly.pdbx_seq_one_letter_code
_entity_poly.pdbx_strand_id
1 'polypeptide(L)'
;MNCPGWNASDRQHRWPSHKGLSDWCKLQFPDGPTPIQSQAWPALTSGQNALLVAPTGTGKTLAGFLATLDYLLGQAAQGMLADEVSCVYISPMKSLGYDIEKSLCKPLLDVAKALGQAKPEVRVGLRTGDSSPYQRQQLRKCPPHILVTTPESLSILLSQQAWANHLRNVKTIIVDEIHSLAPVKRGSDLALGLERLSALSTHDPQRIGLSATCRPAELIAKFLVGPHRICSVIEPGPESSKRFVGETELTVESLIRSDEAPYRPLIHQRLVKRLQQSLSENRTTVVFTNTRPMTERVTFLLKQEIDSSHDADSIAAHHGSLDRALRQNVETRLKAGELRMVVSSTSLELGVDYQSADYVAQLGLPGSVSRCLQRLGRAGHGPGRARRGVILASNPAELAGAIVTAKAALEGRIEPVRVVENPLDVLCQNLIALACSDDQNCDSVFKTVCKSWPYRNLSRPDFDSCLGYLSGELTAPSGAWEPEPGATPRWTAPRIWKAKGEFGIRHRRVARWFRMNVGTITSEESMTVECSGQRIGHLESSYADQLQAGDRFVLDGKALEYRRTEGSTIHSRPAGGEALFPRWTSERPGYSASLATELGRFREELATLLIKSDRMARHCLVNTYNMRQVDADCLVTLWKAQLSVSEVPASDGVLIEIYPEPEGTAYAFHFGLHRAASEALARAVSARMGRLVGRDVQLAVSDLGFVIHTSAQPLSWEKIQDLLAEENLEADVIEGLDRGTLIASRFQHTASTGFMVLKNVEGGKVRVGGQDWVSRRLYPVVSETCPTHPLLREARRETLEDILDLPSASLWLCSRPKPRLRMLKRASPFTQAWIEPFGSDTAEPIQYESADDALKRLHERLFAVAEKAV
;
A
#
# COMPACT_ATOMS: atom_id res chain seq x y z
N MET A 1 -31.57 28.70 0.19
CA MET A 1 -30.87 29.03 1.44
C MET A 1 -29.45 29.37 1.08
N ASN A 2 -29.05 30.61 1.34
CA ASN A 2 -27.87 31.26 0.76
C ASN A 2 -26.58 30.55 1.14
N CYS A 3 -25.83 30.05 0.12
CA CYS A 3 -24.38 29.86 0.24
C CYS A 3 -23.74 31.19 0.61
N PRO A 4 -22.73 31.24 1.49
CA PRO A 4 -21.97 32.47 1.70
C PRO A 4 -21.15 32.73 0.44
N GLY A 5 -21.77 33.44 -0.50
CA GLY A 5 -21.09 34.02 -1.67
C GLY A 5 -20.00 34.99 -1.20
N TRP A 6 -19.12 35.38 -2.10
CA TRP A 6 -18.07 36.41 -1.90
C TRP A 6 -18.71 37.72 -1.41
N ASN A 7 -19.12 37.83 -0.15
CA ASN A 7 -19.78 38.99 0.40
C ASN A 7 -18.81 40.15 0.58
N ALA A 8 -19.26 41.32 0.16
CA ALA A 8 -18.51 42.58 0.25
C ALA A 8 -18.15 43.00 1.71
N SER A 9 -18.73 42.36 2.74
CA SER A 9 -18.45 42.65 4.15
C SER A 9 -17.17 41.99 4.68
N ASP A 10 -16.63 40.95 4.00
CA ASP A 10 -15.36 40.28 4.38
C ASP A 10 -14.14 41.05 3.87
N ARG A 11 -14.16 42.38 3.97
CA ARG A 11 -13.05 43.26 3.56
C ARG A 11 -11.73 43.07 4.33
N GLN A 12 -11.71 42.21 5.37
CA GLN A 12 -10.48 41.93 6.14
C GLN A 12 -9.65 40.75 5.59
N HIS A 13 -10.19 39.94 4.65
CA HIS A 13 -9.47 38.83 4.05
C HIS A 13 -9.54 38.87 2.52
N ARG A 14 -8.89 39.88 1.90
CA ARG A 14 -8.68 39.94 0.44
C ARG A 14 -7.61 38.90 0.08
N TRP A 15 -8.03 37.69 -0.19
CA TRP A 15 -7.16 36.66 -0.71
C TRP A 15 -7.81 36.03 -1.97
N PRO A 16 -7.08 35.73 -3.06
CA PRO A 16 -5.67 36.09 -3.33
C PRO A 16 -5.43 37.61 -3.50
N SER A 17 -4.21 38.05 -3.19
CA SER A 17 -3.83 39.46 -3.29
C SER A 17 -3.58 39.88 -4.75
N HIS A 18 -3.08 38.97 -5.57
CA HIS A 18 -2.85 39.19 -7.00
C HIS A 18 -4.18 39.24 -7.76
N LYS A 19 -4.47 40.39 -8.40
CA LYS A 19 -5.75 40.66 -9.05
C LYS A 19 -6.16 39.57 -10.04
N GLY A 20 -5.27 39.19 -10.98
CA GLY A 20 -5.58 38.19 -12.00
C GLY A 20 -5.92 36.81 -11.39
N LEU A 21 -5.25 36.41 -10.29
CA LEU A 21 -5.56 35.16 -9.59
C LEU A 21 -6.89 35.25 -8.83
N SER A 22 -7.18 36.38 -8.20
CA SER A 22 -8.46 36.66 -7.54
C SER A 22 -9.64 36.57 -8.52
N ASP A 23 -9.49 37.21 -9.68
CA ASP A 23 -10.55 37.23 -10.72
C ASP A 23 -10.74 35.82 -11.32
N TRP A 24 -9.64 35.05 -11.52
CA TRP A 24 -9.71 33.66 -11.93
C TRP A 24 -10.44 32.79 -10.88
N CYS A 25 -10.14 32.96 -9.59
CA CYS A 25 -10.82 32.24 -8.52
C CYS A 25 -12.33 32.50 -8.51
N LYS A 26 -12.76 33.76 -8.70
CA LYS A 26 -14.20 34.11 -8.75
C LYS A 26 -14.90 33.46 -9.94
N LEU A 27 -14.23 33.33 -11.08
CA LEU A 27 -14.78 32.66 -12.26
C LEU A 27 -14.88 31.16 -12.09
N GLN A 28 -13.88 30.52 -11.45
CA GLN A 28 -13.87 29.08 -11.26
C GLN A 28 -14.76 28.62 -10.09
N PHE A 29 -14.96 29.47 -9.09
CA PHE A 29 -15.72 29.17 -7.87
C PHE A 29 -16.82 30.22 -7.65
N PRO A 30 -17.88 30.23 -8.50
CA PRO A 30 -18.96 31.23 -8.39
C PRO A 30 -19.69 31.13 -7.04
N ASP A 31 -19.75 29.91 -6.44
CA ASP A 31 -20.35 29.66 -5.13
C ASP A 31 -19.41 29.94 -3.96
N GLY A 32 -18.20 30.46 -4.22
CA GLY A 32 -17.17 30.72 -3.23
C GLY A 32 -16.19 29.55 -2.99
N PRO A 33 -15.19 29.76 -2.12
CA PRO A 33 -14.19 28.74 -1.82
C PRO A 33 -14.77 27.56 -1.04
N THR A 34 -14.18 26.37 -1.23
CA THR A 34 -14.56 25.21 -0.43
C THR A 34 -14.16 25.38 1.04
N PRO A 35 -14.78 24.67 2.00
CA PRO A 35 -14.45 24.80 3.42
C PRO A 35 -12.97 24.59 3.73
N ILE A 36 -12.31 23.62 3.09
CA ILE A 36 -10.88 23.41 3.29
C ILE A 36 -10.04 24.57 2.75
N GLN A 37 -10.44 25.17 1.63
CA GLN A 37 -9.76 26.33 1.07
C GLN A 37 -9.88 27.53 1.98
N SER A 38 -11.10 27.89 2.41
CA SER A 38 -11.34 29.05 3.27
C SER A 38 -10.65 28.96 4.63
N GLN A 39 -10.55 27.75 5.22
CA GLN A 39 -9.88 27.53 6.49
C GLN A 39 -8.35 27.47 6.36
N ALA A 40 -7.83 26.95 5.23
CA ALA A 40 -6.40 26.80 5.03
C ALA A 40 -5.71 28.12 4.68
N TRP A 41 -6.32 28.97 3.89
CA TRP A 41 -5.66 30.14 3.33
C TRP A 41 -5.09 31.14 4.34
N PRO A 42 -5.75 31.48 5.46
CA PRO A 42 -5.15 32.35 6.46
C PRO A 42 -3.86 31.81 7.07
N ALA A 43 -3.82 30.52 7.36
CA ALA A 43 -2.62 29.86 7.91
C ALA A 43 -1.50 29.78 6.87
N LEU A 44 -1.82 29.45 5.62
CA LEU A 44 -0.83 29.29 4.56
C LEU A 44 -0.23 30.63 4.14
N THR A 45 -1.02 31.70 4.05
CA THR A 45 -0.54 33.04 3.72
C THR A 45 0.28 33.68 4.83
N SER A 46 0.07 33.29 6.09
CA SER A 46 0.91 33.73 7.22
C SER A 46 2.22 32.93 7.34
N GLY A 47 2.50 31.97 6.45
CA GLY A 47 3.72 31.16 6.45
C GLY A 47 3.72 30.01 7.46
N GLN A 48 2.58 29.66 8.07
CA GLN A 48 2.50 28.54 9.02
C GLN A 48 2.60 27.19 8.30
N ASN A 49 3.25 26.21 8.94
CA ASN A 49 3.15 24.82 8.48
C ASN A 49 1.74 24.31 8.71
N ALA A 50 1.20 23.57 7.77
CA ALA A 50 -0.16 23.08 7.86
C ALA A 50 -0.33 21.67 7.26
N LEU A 51 -1.18 20.87 7.89
CA LEU A 51 -1.69 19.63 7.37
C LEU A 51 -3.17 19.81 6.98
N LEU A 52 -3.47 19.68 5.69
CA LEU A 52 -4.83 19.78 5.16
C LEU A 52 -5.43 18.39 5.07
N VAL A 53 -6.43 18.12 5.91
CA VAL A 53 -7.11 16.81 5.96
C VAL A 53 -8.54 16.98 5.44
N ALA A 54 -8.84 16.37 4.30
CA ALA A 54 -10.19 16.37 3.75
C ALA A 54 -10.37 15.23 2.72
N PRO A 55 -11.59 14.79 2.43
CA PRO A 55 -11.87 13.80 1.39
C PRO A 55 -11.37 14.23 0.00
N THR A 56 -11.23 13.26 -0.92
CA THR A 56 -10.90 13.54 -2.33
C THR A 56 -11.99 14.38 -2.99
N GLY A 57 -11.60 15.26 -3.94
CA GLY A 57 -12.53 16.13 -4.66
C GLY A 57 -12.92 17.43 -3.93
N THR A 58 -12.42 17.70 -2.73
CA THR A 58 -12.73 18.91 -1.95
C THR A 58 -11.86 20.12 -2.26
N GLY A 59 -10.92 20.03 -3.23
CA GLY A 59 -10.07 21.13 -3.63
C GLY A 59 -8.80 21.34 -2.79
N LYS A 60 -8.35 20.31 -2.03
CA LYS A 60 -7.11 20.34 -1.22
C LYS A 60 -5.88 20.79 -1.98
N THR A 61 -5.68 20.23 -3.18
CA THR A 61 -4.49 20.51 -3.99
C THR A 61 -4.39 21.99 -4.33
N LEU A 62 -5.49 22.59 -4.79
CA LEU A 62 -5.53 24.02 -5.06
C LEU A 62 -5.35 24.83 -3.77
N ALA A 63 -5.96 24.42 -2.65
CA ALA A 63 -5.75 25.07 -1.36
C ALA A 63 -4.26 25.16 -1.00
N GLY A 64 -3.51 24.07 -1.16
CA GLY A 64 -2.07 24.04 -0.88
C GLY A 64 -1.23 24.92 -1.80
N PHE A 65 -1.61 25.04 -3.08
CA PHE A 65 -0.86 25.81 -4.06
C PHE A 65 -1.19 27.31 -4.09
N LEU A 66 -2.39 27.69 -3.70
CA LEU A 66 -2.90 29.01 -4.00
C LEU A 66 -2.07 30.13 -3.36
N ALA A 67 -1.59 29.96 -2.12
CA ALA A 67 -0.69 30.90 -1.46
C ALA A 67 0.66 31.04 -2.21
N THR A 68 1.19 29.93 -2.69
CA THR A 68 2.42 29.89 -3.50
C THR A 68 2.22 30.60 -4.85
N LEU A 69 1.08 30.35 -5.51
CA LEU A 69 0.75 31.02 -6.80
C LEU A 69 0.58 32.51 -6.61
N ASP A 70 -0.11 32.96 -5.55
CA ASP A 70 -0.28 34.36 -5.22
C ASP A 70 1.07 35.05 -5.01
N TYR A 71 1.96 34.42 -4.25
CA TYR A 71 3.32 34.92 -4.04
C TYR A 71 4.12 35.01 -5.34
N LEU A 72 4.17 33.93 -6.15
CA LEU A 72 4.96 33.91 -7.39
C LEU A 72 4.45 34.88 -8.45
N LEU A 73 3.13 34.99 -8.61
CA LEU A 73 2.53 35.96 -9.53
C LEU A 73 2.76 37.41 -9.05
N GLY A 74 2.75 37.66 -7.74
CA GLY A 74 3.10 38.94 -7.16
C GLY A 74 4.56 39.32 -7.42
N GLN A 75 5.51 38.37 -7.33
CA GLN A 75 6.92 38.59 -7.67
C GLN A 75 7.08 38.86 -9.20
N ALA A 76 6.38 38.10 -10.04
CA ALA A 76 6.38 38.32 -11.48
C ALA A 76 5.88 39.72 -11.85
N ALA A 77 4.76 40.18 -11.30
CA ALA A 77 4.20 41.50 -11.53
C ALA A 77 5.14 42.65 -11.10
N GLN A 78 6.06 42.41 -10.17
CA GLN A 78 7.06 43.36 -9.70
C GLN A 78 8.40 43.24 -10.46
N GLY A 79 8.53 42.31 -11.40
CA GLY A 79 9.80 42.02 -12.11
C GLY A 79 10.90 41.42 -11.21
N MET A 80 10.52 40.84 -10.07
CA MET A 80 11.44 40.28 -9.07
C MET A 80 11.47 38.74 -9.07
N LEU A 81 10.88 38.10 -10.05
CA LEU A 81 10.82 36.65 -10.12
C LEU A 81 12.20 36.06 -10.50
N ALA A 82 12.88 35.41 -9.56
CA ALA A 82 14.21 34.85 -9.74
C ALA A 82 14.14 33.50 -10.47
N ASP A 83 15.17 33.15 -11.25
CA ASP A 83 15.33 31.86 -11.95
C ASP A 83 15.78 30.76 -10.99
N GLU A 84 14.94 30.40 -10.04
CA GLU A 84 15.20 29.40 -8.99
C GLU A 84 13.94 28.65 -8.58
N VAL A 85 14.09 27.57 -7.83
CA VAL A 85 12.96 26.78 -7.29
C VAL A 85 12.46 27.43 -6.01
N SER A 86 11.26 28.00 -6.05
CA SER A 86 10.58 28.57 -4.89
C SER A 86 9.66 27.57 -4.18
N CYS A 87 9.10 26.61 -4.93
CA CYS A 87 8.20 25.59 -4.39
C CYS A 87 8.59 24.19 -4.86
N VAL A 88 8.64 23.23 -3.94
CA VAL A 88 8.81 21.81 -4.25
C VAL A 88 7.52 21.07 -3.89
N TYR A 89 6.88 20.49 -4.89
CA TYR A 89 5.72 19.61 -4.72
C TYR A 89 6.14 18.15 -4.86
N ILE A 90 5.83 17.35 -3.85
CA ILE A 90 6.24 15.95 -3.74
C ILE A 90 5.01 15.06 -3.81
N SER A 91 4.94 14.24 -4.87
CA SER A 91 3.87 13.26 -5.08
C SER A 91 4.36 11.84 -4.85
N PRO A 92 3.56 10.97 -4.22
CA PRO A 92 3.92 9.55 -4.07
C PRO A 92 3.94 8.80 -5.40
N MET A 93 3.22 9.26 -6.40
CA MET A 93 3.07 8.59 -7.71
C MET A 93 3.48 9.49 -8.87
N LYS A 94 4.12 8.90 -9.88
CA LYS A 94 4.54 9.62 -11.09
C LYS A 94 3.34 10.12 -11.91
N SER A 95 2.27 9.34 -12.02
CA SER A 95 1.03 9.71 -12.72
C SER A 95 0.38 10.94 -12.11
N LEU A 96 0.31 11.01 -10.78
CA LEU A 96 -0.20 12.17 -10.06
C LEU A 96 0.63 13.42 -10.34
N GLY A 97 1.97 13.29 -10.45
CA GLY A 97 2.84 14.39 -10.82
C GLY A 97 2.51 15.00 -12.20
N TYR A 98 2.18 14.17 -13.19
CA TYR A 98 1.74 14.64 -14.51
C TYR A 98 0.39 15.37 -14.46
N ASP A 99 -0.56 14.87 -13.68
CA ASP A 99 -1.87 15.52 -13.53
C ASP A 99 -1.77 16.86 -12.81
N ILE A 100 -0.90 16.97 -11.82
CA ILE A 100 -0.62 18.22 -11.09
C ILE A 100 0.06 19.24 -11.99
N GLU A 101 1.06 18.84 -12.77
CA GLU A 101 1.69 19.74 -13.75
C GLU A 101 0.63 20.36 -14.67
N LYS A 102 -0.25 19.54 -15.24
CA LYS A 102 -1.35 20.01 -16.09
C LYS A 102 -2.34 20.89 -15.34
N SER A 103 -2.71 20.52 -14.12
CA SER A 103 -3.66 21.24 -13.27
C SER A 103 -3.15 22.63 -12.86
N LEU A 104 -1.83 22.78 -12.69
CA LEU A 104 -1.19 24.07 -12.39
C LEU A 104 -0.97 24.93 -13.63
N CYS A 105 -0.65 24.30 -14.76
CA CYS A 105 -0.44 25.05 -16.01
C CYS A 105 -1.72 25.76 -16.48
N LYS A 106 -2.91 25.17 -16.27
CA LYS A 106 -4.17 25.76 -16.70
C LYS A 106 -4.47 27.11 -16.00
N PRO A 107 -4.49 27.22 -14.65
CA PRO A 107 -4.68 28.50 -13.97
C PRO A 107 -3.66 29.56 -14.38
N LEU A 108 -2.38 29.16 -14.49
CA LEU A 108 -1.30 30.08 -14.88
C LEU A 108 -1.51 30.61 -16.30
N LEU A 109 -1.93 29.77 -17.25
CA LEU A 109 -2.26 30.17 -18.61
C LEU A 109 -3.48 31.10 -18.67
N ASP A 110 -4.52 30.82 -17.88
CA ASP A 110 -5.74 31.61 -17.84
C ASP A 110 -5.47 33.00 -17.25
N VAL A 111 -4.67 33.08 -16.18
CA VAL A 111 -4.23 34.35 -15.57
C VAL A 111 -3.36 35.14 -16.55
N ALA A 112 -2.39 34.48 -17.23
CA ALA A 112 -1.53 35.13 -18.21
C ALA A 112 -2.36 35.75 -19.38
N LYS A 113 -3.33 34.99 -19.90
CA LYS A 113 -4.26 35.48 -20.94
C LYS A 113 -5.08 36.70 -20.47
N ALA A 114 -5.61 36.63 -19.24
CA ALA A 114 -6.35 37.72 -18.63
C ALA A 114 -5.51 39.02 -18.47
N LEU A 115 -4.19 38.86 -18.31
CA LEU A 115 -3.22 39.96 -18.24
C LEU A 115 -2.66 40.37 -19.61
N GLY A 116 -3.12 39.80 -20.71
CA GLY A 116 -2.63 40.10 -22.06
C GLY A 116 -1.23 39.55 -22.37
N GLN A 117 -0.74 38.59 -21.57
CA GLN A 117 0.58 37.97 -21.75
C GLN A 117 0.48 36.74 -22.67
N ALA A 118 1.45 36.55 -23.55
CA ALA A 118 1.51 35.43 -24.49
C ALA A 118 1.85 34.10 -23.80
N LYS A 119 2.56 34.16 -22.67
CA LYS A 119 2.98 32.97 -21.87
C LYS A 119 3.03 33.35 -20.40
N PRO A 120 2.76 32.37 -19.48
CA PRO A 120 2.93 32.61 -18.05
C PRO A 120 4.42 32.78 -17.72
N GLU A 121 4.73 33.74 -16.87
CA GLU A 121 6.09 33.95 -16.36
C GLU A 121 6.48 32.88 -15.35
N VAL A 122 5.53 32.39 -14.54
CA VAL A 122 5.73 31.32 -13.59
C VAL A 122 5.84 29.98 -14.31
N ARG A 123 6.99 29.30 -14.15
CA ARG A 123 7.29 28.01 -14.77
C ARG A 123 7.02 26.86 -13.81
N VAL A 124 6.32 25.83 -14.29
CA VAL A 124 6.15 24.53 -13.62
C VAL A 124 7.00 23.49 -14.34
N GLY A 125 7.68 22.62 -13.61
CA GLY A 125 8.50 21.58 -14.21
C GLY A 125 8.40 20.26 -13.46
N LEU A 126 8.29 19.16 -14.20
CA LEU A 126 8.17 17.82 -13.67
C LEU A 126 9.51 17.06 -13.76
N ARG A 127 10.02 16.58 -12.59
CA ARG A 127 11.23 15.80 -12.49
C ARG A 127 10.95 14.49 -11.74
N THR A 128 10.81 13.41 -12.50
CA THR A 128 10.61 12.04 -11.98
C THR A 128 11.65 11.07 -12.56
N GLY A 129 11.60 9.82 -12.14
CA GLY A 129 12.42 8.75 -12.74
C GLY A 129 12.22 8.61 -14.26
N ASP A 130 11.04 8.95 -14.76
CA ASP A 130 10.66 8.81 -16.17
C ASP A 130 11.06 10.03 -17.03
N SER A 131 11.54 11.12 -16.45
CA SER A 131 12.01 12.29 -17.21
C SER A 131 13.20 11.91 -18.10
N SER A 132 13.14 12.26 -19.38
CA SER A 132 14.21 11.98 -20.35
C SER A 132 15.52 12.73 -20.01
N PRO A 133 16.69 12.28 -20.50
CA PRO A 133 17.93 13.02 -20.32
C PRO A 133 17.85 14.46 -20.81
N TYR A 134 17.16 14.70 -21.91
CA TYR A 134 16.93 16.05 -22.47
C TYR A 134 16.10 16.92 -21.50
N GLN A 135 14.98 16.41 -21.00
CA GLN A 135 14.16 17.12 -20.01
C GLN A 135 14.96 17.45 -18.73
N ARG A 136 15.75 16.49 -18.23
CA ARG A 136 16.62 16.70 -17.06
C ARG A 136 17.63 17.81 -17.29
N GLN A 137 18.20 17.90 -18.49
CA GLN A 137 19.16 18.95 -18.85
C GLN A 137 18.46 20.31 -18.96
N GLN A 138 17.29 20.37 -19.56
CA GLN A 138 16.49 21.60 -19.66
C GLN A 138 16.11 22.16 -18.29
N LEU A 139 15.58 21.32 -17.39
CA LEU A 139 15.23 21.71 -16.02
C LEU A 139 16.45 22.25 -15.22
N ARG A 140 17.66 21.77 -15.52
CA ARG A 140 18.88 22.26 -14.88
C ARG A 140 19.33 23.61 -15.46
N LYS A 141 19.17 23.83 -16.77
CA LYS A 141 19.54 25.09 -17.44
C LYS A 141 18.55 26.22 -17.12
N CYS A 142 17.27 25.88 -17.05
CA CYS A 142 16.20 26.80 -16.78
C CYS A 142 15.32 26.20 -15.66
N PRO A 143 15.67 26.44 -14.38
CA PRO A 143 14.94 25.84 -13.26
C PRO A 143 13.49 26.34 -13.22
N PRO A 144 12.54 25.44 -12.89
CA PRO A 144 11.16 25.84 -12.72
C PRO A 144 10.99 26.56 -11.38
N HIS A 145 10.03 27.49 -11.27
CA HIS A 145 9.68 28.11 -10.00
C HIS A 145 8.90 27.15 -9.09
N ILE A 146 8.13 26.22 -9.71
CA ILE A 146 7.44 25.11 -9.03
C ILE A 146 8.00 23.80 -9.58
N LEU A 147 8.70 23.04 -8.74
CA LEU A 147 9.26 21.73 -9.08
C LEU A 147 8.33 20.64 -8.57
N VAL A 148 7.72 19.87 -9.49
CA VAL A 148 6.93 18.67 -9.18
C VAL A 148 7.85 17.46 -9.25
N THR A 149 7.90 16.66 -8.18
CA THR A 149 8.84 15.52 -8.07
C THR A 149 8.28 14.35 -7.25
N THR A 150 9.04 13.26 -7.12
CA THR A 150 8.77 12.11 -6.22
C THR A 150 9.84 12.04 -5.12
N PRO A 151 9.60 11.33 -4.00
CA PRO A 151 10.57 11.18 -2.91
C PRO A 151 11.96 10.74 -3.41
N GLU A 152 12.02 9.71 -4.26
CA GLU A 152 13.28 9.19 -4.80
C GLU A 152 14.01 10.21 -5.70
N SER A 153 13.23 10.95 -6.50
CA SER A 153 13.79 11.99 -7.35
C SER A 153 14.32 13.16 -6.54
N LEU A 154 13.64 13.53 -5.44
CA LEU A 154 14.14 14.55 -4.50
C LEU A 154 15.46 14.10 -3.88
N SER A 155 15.56 12.84 -3.41
CA SER A 155 16.79 12.29 -2.83
C SER A 155 17.95 12.35 -3.83
N ILE A 156 17.70 12.08 -5.13
CA ILE A 156 18.68 12.24 -6.21
C ILE A 156 19.09 13.71 -6.40
N LEU A 157 18.15 14.63 -6.42
CA LEU A 157 18.42 16.06 -6.62
C LEU A 157 19.28 16.61 -5.48
N LEU A 158 18.94 16.29 -4.24
CA LEU A 158 19.69 16.70 -3.05
C LEU A 158 21.11 16.07 -2.95
N SER A 159 21.39 15.02 -3.70
CA SER A 159 22.72 14.41 -3.81
C SER A 159 23.60 15.06 -4.91
N GLN A 160 23.09 16.07 -5.62
CA GLN A 160 23.76 16.70 -6.74
C GLN A 160 24.09 18.16 -6.42
N GLN A 161 25.36 18.48 -6.27
CA GLN A 161 25.81 19.85 -6.02
C GLN A 161 25.28 20.87 -7.05
N ALA A 162 25.11 20.43 -8.32
CA ALA A 162 24.52 21.28 -9.37
C ALA A 162 23.08 21.73 -9.11
N TRP A 163 22.32 21.05 -8.24
CA TRP A 163 20.96 21.41 -7.84
C TRP A 163 20.92 22.20 -6.53
N ALA A 164 21.99 22.16 -5.73
CA ALA A 164 22.04 22.85 -4.44
C ALA A 164 21.70 24.34 -4.56
N ASN A 165 22.26 25.03 -5.56
CA ASN A 165 21.98 26.47 -5.77
C ASN A 165 20.54 26.74 -6.14
N HIS A 166 19.89 25.89 -6.96
CA HIS A 166 18.49 26.07 -7.37
C HIS A 166 17.49 25.78 -6.24
N LEU A 167 17.89 24.95 -5.25
CA LEU A 167 17.05 24.56 -4.12
C LEU A 167 17.31 25.40 -2.85
N ARG A 168 18.34 26.27 -2.85
CA ARG A 168 18.76 27.04 -1.66
C ARG A 168 17.69 28.02 -1.17
N ASN A 169 16.84 28.52 -2.06
CA ASN A 169 15.82 29.52 -1.76
C ASN A 169 14.39 28.97 -1.80
N VAL A 170 14.23 27.66 -1.63
CA VAL A 170 12.91 27.04 -1.52
C VAL A 170 12.15 27.62 -0.34
N LYS A 171 10.96 28.16 -0.58
CA LYS A 171 10.10 28.78 0.44
C LYS A 171 8.97 27.88 0.88
N THR A 172 8.49 27.02 0.00
CA THR A 172 7.35 26.14 0.28
C THR A 172 7.62 24.71 -0.18
N ILE A 173 7.30 23.75 0.68
CA ILE A 173 7.32 22.33 0.36
C ILE A 173 5.89 21.82 0.52
N ILE A 174 5.34 21.22 -0.53
CA ILE A 174 4.01 20.59 -0.50
C ILE A 174 4.19 19.08 -0.63
N VAL A 175 3.68 18.31 0.32
CA VAL A 175 3.70 16.84 0.28
C VAL A 175 2.28 16.35 0.09
N ASP A 176 2.02 15.73 -1.06
CA ASP A 176 0.69 15.18 -1.37
C ASP A 176 0.55 13.73 -0.94
N GLU A 177 -0.70 13.33 -0.63
CA GLU A 177 -1.07 12.00 -0.14
C GLU A 177 -0.14 11.49 0.97
N ILE A 178 0.26 12.40 1.87
CA ILE A 178 1.27 12.17 2.91
C ILE A 178 0.93 10.95 3.80
N HIS A 179 -0.36 10.68 4.02
CA HIS A 179 -0.84 9.53 4.79
C HIS A 179 -0.47 8.18 4.14
N SER A 180 -0.25 8.15 2.82
CA SER A 180 0.18 6.95 2.11
C SER A 180 1.69 6.70 2.19
N LEU A 181 2.46 7.75 2.50
CA LEU A 181 3.91 7.69 2.64
C LEU A 181 4.35 7.38 4.08
N ALA A 182 3.69 7.95 5.06
CA ALA A 182 4.07 7.85 6.47
C ALA A 182 4.23 6.40 7.00
N PRO A 183 3.38 5.41 6.61
CA PRO A 183 3.45 4.05 7.13
C PRO A 183 4.49 3.14 6.45
N VAL A 184 5.29 3.65 5.54
CA VAL A 184 6.25 2.85 4.76
C VAL A 184 7.65 3.50 4.76
N LYS A 185 8.70 2.70 4.57
CA LYS A 185 10.10 3.17 4.51
C LYS A 185 10.34 4.31 3.51
N ARG A 186 9.53 4.37 2.47
CA ARG A 186 9.54 5.46 1.49
C ARG A 186 9.24 6.82 2.12
N GLY A 187 8.36 6.84 3.12
CA GLY A 187 8.09 8.03 3.93
C GLY A 187 9.27 8.40 4.83
N SER A 188 9.97 7.43 5.38
CA SER A 188 11.18 7.70 6.18
C SER A 188 12.30 8.33 5.34
N ASP A 189 12.49 7.88 4.08
CA ASP A 189 13.39 8.50 3.11
C ASP A 189 12.97 9.95 2.79
N LEU A 190 11.65 10.16 2.56
CA LEU A 190 11.10 11.50 2.36
C LEU A 190 11.34 12.41 3.57
N ALA A 191 11.05 11.94 4.79
CA ALA A 191 11.22 12.75 6.01
C ALA A 191 12.68 13.21 6.20
N LEU A 192 13.65 12.34 5.91
CA LEU A 192 15.06 12.72 5.86
C LEU A 192 15.35 13.71 4.72
N GLY A 193 14.75 13.51 3.55
CA GLY A 193 14.85 14.42 2.42
C GLY A 193 14.34 15.83 2.76
N LEU A 194 13.24 15.95 3.52
CA LEU A 194 12.71 17.23 4.00
C LEU A 194 13.68 17.94 4.94
N GLU A 195 14.31 17.23 5.88
CA GLU A 195 15.31 17.84 6.78
C GLU A 195 16.59 18.25 6.04
N ARG A 196 17.02 17.43 5.04
CA ARG A 196 18.16 17.77 4.17
C ARG A 196 17.87 19.01 3.33
N LEU A 197 16.66 19.14 2.79
CA LEU A 197 16.25 20.32 2.01
C LEU A 197 16.20 21.56 2.90
N SER A 198 15.64 21.45 4.13
CA SER A 198 15.65 22.55 5.10
C SER A 198 17.08 22.95 5.53
N ALA A 199 17.98 21.98 5.70
CA ALA A 199 19.38 22.27 6.04
C ALA A 199 20.14 22.95 4.88
N LEU A 200 19.75 22.70 3.63
CA LEU A 200 20.31 23.33 2.44
C LEU A 200 19.74 24.76 2.22
N SER A 201 18.51 24.99 2.62
CA SER A 201 17.78 26.23 2.36
C SER A 201 18.26 27.37 3.27
N THR A 202 18.27 28.61 2.74
CA THR A 202 18.63 29.83 3.50
C THR A 202 17.63 30.15 4.62
N HIS A 203 16.38 29.73 4.45
CA HIS A 203 15.31 29.83 5.45
C HIS A 203 14.66 28.47 5.62
N ASP A 204 14.07 28.19 6.80
CA ASP A 204 13.31 26.96 7.00
C ASP A 204 12.01 27.00 6.16
N PRO A 205 11.84 26.17 5.12
CA PRO A 205 10.70 26.27 4.23
C PRO A 205 9.38 25.95 4.94
N GLN A 206 8.31 26.65 4.58
CA GLN A 206 6.96 26.30 4.99
C GLN A 206 6.63 24.89 4.47
N ARG A 207 6.12 24.00 5.33
CA ARG A 207 5.71 22.64 4.98
C ARG A 207 4.20 22.50 4.98
N ILE A 208 3.65 22.06 3.85
CA ILE A 208 2.21 21.85 3.65
C ILE A 208 1.99 20.37 3.32
N GLY A 209 1.22 19.68 4.16
CA GLY A 209 0.80 18.30 3.91
C GLY A 209 -0.62 18.25 3.36
N LEU A 210 -0.84 17.47 2.31
CA LEU A 210 -2.17 17.17 1.79
C LEU A 210 -2.49 15.71 2.11
N SER A 211 -3.62 15.48 2.76
CA SER A 211 -4.02 14.16 3.20
C SER A 211 -5.50 13.90 2.93
N ALA A 212 -5.84 12.66 2.55
CA ALA A 212 -7.17 12.16 2.78
C ALA A 212 -7.44 12.09 4.29
N THR A 213 -8.67 11.77 4.69
CA THR A 213 -8.99 11.57 6.10
C THR A 213 -8.07 10.49 6.70
N CYS A 214 -7.38 10.81 7.79
CA CYS A 214 -6.44 9.93 8.49
C CYS A 214 -6.52 10.15 10.01
N ARG A 215 -6.15 9.15 10.80
CA ARG A 215 -6.19 9.19 12.27
C ARG A 215 -4.93 8.55 12.86
N PRO A 216 -4.30 9.11 13.91
CA PRO A 216 -4.48 10.50 14.34
C PRO A 216 -3.81 11.49 13.36
N ALA A 217 -4.47 12.58 13.03
CA ALA A 217 -3.93 13.60 12.11
C ALA A 217 -2.67 14.29 12.68
N GLU A 218 -2.59 14.44 14.00
CA GLU A 218 -1.46 15.01 14.71
C GLU A 218 -0.16 14.22 14.48
N LEU A 219 -0.24 12.89 14.36
CA LEU A 219 0.92 12.05 14.05
C LEU A 219 1.45 12.36 12.63
N ILE A 220 0.56 12.53 11.66
CA ILE A 220 0.93 12.90 10.29
C ILE A 220 1.47 14.33 10.23
N ALA A 221 0.92 15.25 11.03
CA ALA A 221 1.47 16.60 11.15
C ALA A 221 2.91 16.56 11.71
N LYS A 222 3.19 15.78 12.77
CA LYS A 222 4.54 15.58 13.30
C LYS A 222 5.46 14.89 12.29
N PHE A 223 4.96 13.92 11.54
CA PHE A 223 5.72 13.29 10.46
C PHE A 223 6.16 14.32 9.39
N LEU A 224 5.27 15.26 9.03
CA LEU A 224 5.56 16.31 8.05
C LEU A 224 6.65 17.28 8.53
N VAL A 225 6.54 17.74 9.78
CA VAL A 225 7.37 18.87 10.27
C VAL A 225 8.50 18.44 11.20
N GLY A 226 8.49 17.20 11.70
CA GLY A 226 9.40 16.70 12.72
C GLY A 226 8.95 17.04 14.15
N PRO A 227 9.75 16.65 15.18
CA PRO A 227 9.34 16.76 16.59
C PRO A 227 9.30 18.20 17.14
N HIS A 228 10.00 19.14 16.51
CA HIS A 228 10.27 20.47 17.08
C HIS A 228 9.48 21.61 16.43
N ARG A 229 8.90 21.42 15.24
CA ARG A 229 8.13 22.44 14.54
C ARG A 229 6.65 22.33 14.86
N ILE A 230 5.97 23.48 14.85
CA ILE A 230 4.51 23.56 15.00
C ILE A 230 3.87 23.37 13.62
N CYS A 231 2.77 22.60 13.58
CA CYS A 231 1.97 22.37 12.39
C CYS A 231 0.48 22.49 12.73
N SER A 232 -0.22 23.34 12.01
CA SER A 232 -1.69 23.48 12.15
C SER A 232 -2.38 22.34 11.40
N VAL A 233 -3.23 21.59 12.08
CA VAL A 233 -4.10 20.59 11.45
C VAL A 233 -5.40 21.29 11.06
N ILE A 234 -5.71 21.31 9.77
CA ILE A 234 -6.89 21.95 9.21
C ILE A 234 -7.80 20.86 8.64
N GLU A 235 -8.89 20.62 9.35
CA GLU A 235 -9.88 19.60 9.00
C GLU A 235 -11.28 20.23 9.09
N PRO A 236 -11.97 20.45 7.95
CA PRO A 236 -13.36 20.92 7.97
C PRO A 236 -14.27 19.91 8.67
N GLY A 237 -15.17 20.42 9.50
CA GLY A 237 -16.10 19.57 10.23
C GLY A 237 -16.94 18.67 9.29
N PRO A 238 -17.47 17.55 9.82
CA PRO A 238 -18.16 16.53 9.01
C PRO A 238 -19.38 17.08 8.26
N GLU A 239 -20.12 18.00 8.83
CA GLU A 239 -21.27 18.63 8.19
C GLU A 239 -20.89 19.52 7.00
N SER A 240 -19.79 20.27 7.14
CA SER A 240 -19.25 21.10 6.06
C SER A 240 -18.75 20.23 4.90
N SER A 241 -18.18 19.09 5.22
CA SER A 241 -17.68 18.14 4.22
C SER A 241 -18.84 17.42 3.49
N LYS A 242 -19.91 17.03 4.18
CA LYS A 242 -21.09 16.36 3.59
C LYS A 242 -21.77 17.18 2.49
N ARG A 243 -21.83 18.51 2.64
CA ARG A 243 -22.42 19.39 1.61
C ARG A 243 -21.65 19.37 0.28
N PHE A 244 -20.33 19.12 0.31
CA PHE A 244 -19.49 19.10 -0.89
C PHE A 244 -19.28 17.70 -1.45
N VAL A 245 -19.33 16.67 -0.59
CA VAL A 245 -19.00 15.28 -0.97
C VAL A 245 -20.25 14.51 -1.44
N GLY A 246 -21.47 15.01 -1.13
CA GLY A 246 -22.70 14.27 -1.38
C GLY A 246 -22.91 13.11 -0.40
N GLU A 247 -24.06 12.44 -0.54
CA GLU A 247 -24.35 11.23 0.23
C GLU A 247 -23.47 10.05 -0.20
N THR A 248 -23.10 9.22 0.76
CA THR A 248 -22.35 7.99 0.52
C THR A 248 -23.29 6.79 0.61
N GLU A 249 -23.47 6.10 -0.50
CA GLU A 249 -24.26 4.88 -0.61
C GLU A 249 -23.31 3.70 -0.83
N LEU A 250 -23.15 2.86 0.17
CA LEU A 250 -22.33 1.65 0.08
C LEU A 250 -23.17 0.44 0.47
N THR A 251 -23.36 -0.47 -0.47
CA THR A 251 -24.07 -1.73 -0.28
C THR A 251 -23.11 -2.91 -0.24
N VAL A 252 -23.56 -4.01 0.35
CA VAL A 252 -22.82 -5.28 0.33
C VAL A 252 -23.71 -6.34 -0.28
N GLU A 253 -23.18 -7.11 -1.21
CA GLU A 253 -23.91 -8.16 -1.90
C GLU A 253 -23.10 -9.47 -1.91
N SER A 254 -23.76 -10.58 -1.62
CA SER A 254 -23.18 -11.92 -1.76
C SER A 254 -23.38 -12.43 -3.20
N LEU A 255 -22.32 -13.01 -3.75
CA LEU A 255 -22.38 -13.78 -5.01
C LEU A 255 -22.86 -15.22 -4.79
N ILE A 256 -23.08 -15.62 -3.54
CA ILE A 256 -23.54 -16.95 -3.12
C ILE A 256 -24.95 -16.86 -2.56
N ARG A 257 -25.72 -17.95 -2.69
CA ARG A 257 -27.02 -18.13 -2.06
C ARG A 257 -27.00 -19.32 -1.12
N SER A 258 -27.76 -19.24 -0.05
CA SER A 258 -27.84 -20.28 0.97
C SER A 258 -28.51 -21.58 0.51
N ASP A 259 -29.34 -21.48 -0.53
CA ASP A 259 -30.16 -22.57 -1.09
C ASP A 259 -29.49 -23.33 -2.26
N GLU A 260 -28.32 -22.93 -2.66
CA GLU A 260 -27.59 -23.53 -3.78
C GLU A 260 -26.23 -24.08 -3.33
N ALA A 261 -25.90 -25.30 -3.76
CA ALA A 261 -24.53 -25.77 -3.66
C ALA A 261 -23.61 -24.81 -4.41
N PRO A 262 -22.57 -24.29 -3.77
CA PRO A 262 -21.71 -23.29 -4.40
C PRO A 262 -20.86 -23.95 -5.46
N TYR A 263 -21.27 -23.73 -6.67
CA TYR A 263 -20.55 -24.12 -7.88
C TYR A 263 -19.86 -22.91 -8.45
N ARG A 264 -18.58 -22.97 -8.71
CA ARG A 264 -17.76 -21.85 -9.15
C ARG A 264 -18.18 -21.22 -10.49
N PRO A 265 -18.57 -21.97 -11.52
CA PRO A 265 -19.17 -21.37 -12.70
C PRO A 265 -20.35 -20.46 -12.37
N LEU A 266 -21.16 -20.79 -11.34
CA LEU A 266 -22.27 -19.95 -10.91
C LEU A 266 -21.81 -18.64 -10.26
N ILE A 267 -20.72 -18.64 -9.48
CA ILE A 267 -20.17 -17.40 -8.90
C ILE A 267 -19.64 -16.48 -10.00
N HIS A 268 -18.92 -17.04 -11.00
CA HIS A 268 -18.44 -16.27 -12.14
C HIS A 268 -19.59 -15.69 -12.96
N GLN A 269 -20.60 -16.51 -13.29
CA GLN A 269 -21.77 -16.05 -14.02
C GLN A 269 -22.52 -14.94 -13.27
N ARG A 270 -22.68 -15.07 -11.96
CA ARG A 270 -23.30 -14.02 -11.12
C ARG A 270 -22.48 -12.76 -11.07
N LEU A 271 -21.15 -12.89 -10.94
CA LEU A 271 -20.25 -11.75 -10.99
C LEU A 271 -20.38 -11.01 -12.32
N VAL A 272 -20.26 -11.73 -13.43
CA VAL A 272 -20.39 -11.15 -14.77
C VAL A 272 -21.76 -10.50 -14.95
N LYS A 273 -22.85 -11.21 -14.62
CA LYS A 273 -24.22 -10.67 -14.69
C LYS A 273 -24.40 -9.41 -13.84
N ARG A 274 -23.85 -9.40 -12.61
CA ARG A 274 -23.94 -8.23 -11.73
C ARG A 274 -23.15 -7.04 -12.29
N LEU A 275 -21.99 -7.27 -12.86
CA LEU A 275 -21.19 -6.22 -13.49
C LEU A 275 -21.81 -5.76 -14.83
N GLN A 276 -22.42 -6.64 -15.62
CA GLN A 276 -23.20 -6.26 -16.82
C GLN A 276 -24.40 -5.38 -16.45
N GLN A 277 -25.09 -5.69 -15.34
CA GLN A 277 -26.14 -4.83 -14.80
C GLN A 277 -25.59 -3.43 -14.47
N SER A 278 -24.40 -3.35 -13.84
CA SER A 278 -23.75 -2.06 -13.58
C SER A 278 -23.41 -1.30 -14.87
N LEU A 279 -23.08 -1.98 -15.95
CA LEU A 279 -22.88 -1.35 -17.28
C LEU A 279 -24.18 -0.74 -17.84
N SER A 280 -25.33 -1.35 -17.61
CA SER A 280 -26.62 -0.82 -18.09
C SER A 280 -27.11 0.37 -17.25
N GLU A 281 -26.84 0.38 -15.95
CA GLU A 281 -27.33 1.38 -15.00
C GLU A 281 -26.47 2.64 -14.90
N ASN A 282 -25.15 2.54 -15.22
CA ASN A 282 -24.19 3.61 -15.01
C ASN A 282 -23.45 3.95 -16.31
N ARG A 283 -22.96 5.20 -16.42
CA ARG A 283 -22.14 5.63 -17.57
C ARG A 283 -20.77 4.99 -17.50
N THR A 284 -20.12 5.04 -16.33
CA THR A 284 -18.81 4.48 -16.12
C THR A 284 -18.72 3.83 -14.74
N THR A 285 -18.33 2.55 -14.72
CA THR A 285 -18.11 1.77 -13.50
C THR A 285 -16.62 1.47 -13.32
N VAL A 286 -16.08 1.73 -12.12
CA VAL A 286 -14.73 1.29 -11.75
C VAL A 286 -14.85 0.05 -10.86
N VAL A 287 -14.28 -1.07 -11.31
CA VAL A 287 -14.24 -2.33 -10.56
C VAL A 287 -12.87 -2.48 -9.91
N PHE A 288 -12.82 -2.46 -8.59
CA PHE A 288 -11.59 -2.74 -7.86
C PHE A 288 -11.47 -4.21 -7.50
N THR A 289 -10.31 -4.77 -7.78
CA THR A 289 -9.89 -6.09 -7.30
C THR A 289 -8.71 -5.92 -6.36
N ASN A 290 -8.34 -6.98 -5.63
CA ASN A 290 -7.22 -6.90 -4.70
C ASN A 290 -5.89 -7.33 -5.33
N THR A 291 -5.91 -8.04 -6.47
CA THR A 291 -4.73 -8.60 -7.11
C THR A 291 -4.75 -8.39 -8.63
N ARG A 292 -3.56 -8.36 -9.23
CA ARG A 292 -3.39 -8.27 -10.70
C ARG A 292 -4.01 -9.46 -11.44
N PRO A 293 -3.81 -10.73 -10.98
CA PRO A 293 -4.48 -11.88 -11.60
C PRO A 293 -5.99 -11.75 -11.65
N MET A 294 -6.60 -11.25 -10.57
CA MET A 294 -8.04 -11.06 -10.51
C MET A 294 -8.50 -9.93 -11.45
N THR A 295 -7.71 -8.86 -11.59
CA THR A 295 -7.99 -7.78 -12.57
C THR A 295 -8.04 -8.36 -14.00
N GLU A 296 -7.03 -9.12 -14.38
CA GLU A 296 -6.96 -9.77 -15.69
C GLU A 296 -8.10 -10.75 -15.91
N ARG A 297 -8.38 -11.58 -14.91
CA ARG A 297 -9.43 -12.59 -14.96
C ARG A 297 -10.82 -11.97 -15.17
N VAL A 298 -11.17 -10.97 -14.35
CA VAL A 298 -12.48 -10.30 -14.44
C VAL A 298 -12.61 -9.58 -15.78
N THR A 299 -11.56 -8.90 -16.25
CA THR A 299 -11.55 -8.23 -17.55
C THR A 299 -11.74 -9.23 -18.69
N PHE A 300 -11.04 -10.35 -18.63
CA PHE A 300 -11.12 -11.39 -19.66
C PHE A 300 -12.52 -12.01 -19.73
N LEU A 301 -13.09 -12.42 -18.58
CA LEU A 301 -14.43 -13.00 -18.51
C LEU A 301 -15.50 -12.03 -19.01
N LEU A 302 -15.43 -10.75 -18.62
CA LEU A 302 -16.38 -9.74 -19.10
C LEU A 302 -16.31 -9.56 -20.61
N LYS A 303 -15.12 -9.54 -21.19
CA LYS A 303 -14.94 -9.40 -22.65
C LYS A 303 -15.43 -10.62 -23.43
N GLN A 304 -15.36 -11.82 -22.83
CA GLN A 304 -15.88 -13.05 -23.48
C GLN A 304 -17.40 -13.12 -23.51
N GLU A 305 -18.05 -12.62 -22.45
CA GLU A 305 -19.52 -12.72 -22.28
C GLU A 305 -20.29 -11.56 -22.95
N ILE A 306 -19.59 -10.62 -23.58
CA ILE A 306 -20.22 -9.50 -24.28
C ILE A 306 -20.29 -9.77 -25.79
N ASP A 307 -21.51 -9.84 -26.30
CA ASP A 307 -21.82 -10.25 -27.71
C ASP A 307 -21.36 -9.24 -28.78
N SER A 308 -20.98 -8.01 -28.43
CA SER A 308 -20.58 -6.99 -29.40
C SER A 308 -19.12 -6.53 -29.20
N SER A 309 -18.36 -6.47 -30.30
CA SER A 309 -16.97 -5.99 -30.29
C SER A 309 -16.85 -4.54 -29.80
N HIS A 310 -17.84 -3.69 -30.03
CA HIS A 310 -17.87 -2.29 -29.60
C HIS A 310 -17.99 -2.17 -28.07
N ASP A 311 -18.78 -3.02 -27.44
CA ASP A 311 -18.90 -3.02 -25.97
C ASP A 311 -17.67 -3.61 -25.30
N ALA A 312 -17.03 -4.62 -25.90
CA ALA A 312 -15.79 -5.20 -25.40
C ALA A 312 -14.63 -4.18 -25.35
N ASP A 313 -14.54 -3.26 -26.33
CA ASP A 313 -13.55 -2.20 -26.36
C ASP A 313 -13.80 -1.09 -25.32
N SER A 314 -15.01 -0.99 -24.80
CA SER A 314 -15.35 -0.07 -23.71
C SER A 314 -14.92 -0.56 -22.32
N ILE A 315 -14.38 -1.80 -22.23
CA ILE A 315 -13.87 -2.42 -21.00
C ILE A 315 -12.35 -2.52 -21.06
N ALA A 316 -11.67 -2.05 -20.02
CA ALA A 316 -10.21 -2.06 -19.94
C ALA A 316 -9.70 -2.56 -18.58
N ALA A 317 -8.53 -3.24 -18.59
CA ALA A 317 -7.76 -3.54 -17.40
C ALA A 317 -6.82 -2.38 -17.05
N HIS A 318 -6.56 -2.17 -15.75
CA HIS A 318 -5.57 -1.19 -15.30
C HIS A 318 -4.82 -1.68 -14.06
N HIS A 319 -3.54 -2.01 -14.22
CA HIS A 319 -2.65 -2.41 -13.11
C HIS A 319 -1.18 -2.14 -13.43
N GLY A 320 -0.34 -2.16 -12.39
CA GLY A 320 1.08 -1.76 -12.49
C GLY A 320 1.95 -2.59 -13.43
N SER A 321 1.54 -3.83 -13.79
CA SER A 321 2.30 -4.70 -14.71
C SER A 321 2.00 -4.46 -16.20
N LEU A 322 0.97 -3.67 -16.54
CA LEU A 322 0.72 -3.25 -17.92
C LEU A 322 1.76 -2.22 -18.37
N ASP A 323 2.05 -2.18 -19.67
CA ASP A 323 2.92 -1.16 -20.25
C ASP A 323 2.41 0.26 -19.98
N ARG A 324 3.34 1.19 -19.86
CA ARG A 324 3.02 2.60 -19.54
C ARG A 324 2.08 3.23 -20.58
N ALA A 325 2.32 2.98 -21.85
CA ALA A 325 1.50 3.58 -22.92
C ALA A 325 0.06 3.07 -22.85
N LEU A 326 -0.14 1.78 -22.57
CA LEU A 326 -1.47 1.18 -22.38
C LEU A 326 -2.18 1.80 -21.17
N ARG A 327 -1.50 1.92 -20.02
CA ARG A 327 -2.08 2.57 -18.83
C ARG A 327 -2.49 4.01 -19.09
N GLN A 328 -1.62 4.80 -19.74
CA GLN A 328 -1.92 6.20 -20.10
C GLN A 328 -3.09 6.31 -21.10
N ASN A 329 -3.21 5.37 -22.02
CA ASN A 329 -4.35 5.28 -22.94
C ASN A 329 -5.65 5.03 -22.18
N VAL A 330 -5.66 4.04 -21.26
CA VAL A 330 -6.83 3.75 -20.41
C VAL A 330 -7.21 4.97 -19.57
N GLU A 331 -6.24 5.62 -18.93
CA GLU A 331 -6.48 6.85 -18.15
C GLU A 331 -7.07 7.98 -18.99
N THR A 332 -6.57 8.17 -20.21
CA THR A 332 -7.07 9.21 -21.15
C THR A 332 -8.50 8.91 -21.59
N ARG A 333 -8.77 7.68 -22.00
CA ARG A 333 -10.12 7.25 -22.42
C ARG A 333 -11.12 7.29 -21.26
N LEU A 334 -10.67 6.94 -20.05
CA LEU A 334 -11.50 7.06 -18.85
C LEU A 334 -11.87 8.52 -18.56
N LYS A 335 -10.89 9.45 -18.65
CA LYS A 335 -11.14 10.89 -18.50
C LYS A 335 -12.06 11.46 -19.58
N ALA A 336 -11.97 10.93 -20.81
CA ALA A 336 -12.84 11.32 -21.92
C ALA A 336 -14.26 10.72 -21.79
N GLY A 337 -14.50 9.78 -20.87
CA GLY A 337 -15.79 9.08 -20.72
C GLY A 337 -16.08 8.06 -21.83
N GLU A 338 -15.03 7.59 -22.52
CA GLU A 338 -15.13 6.58 -23.58
C GLU A 338 -15.21 5.14 -23.03
N LEU A 339 -14.75 4.95 -21.78
CA LEU A 339 -14.80 3.65 -21.13
C LEU A 339 -16.03 3.54 -20.25
N ARG A 340 -16.76 2.45 -20.43
CA ARG A 340 -17.93 2.11 -19.61
C ARG A 340 -17.54 1.33 -18.34
N MET A 341 -16.43 0.57 -18.41
CA MET A 341 -15.91 -0.15 -17.26
C MET A 341 -14.39 -0.21 -17.28
N VAL A 342 -13.79 0.01 -16.11
CA VAL A 342 -12.35 -0.21 -15.89
C VAL A 342 -12.18 -1.14 -14.69
N VAL A 343 -11.51 -2.26 -14.90
CA VAL A 343 -11.15 -3.20 -13.84
C VAL A 343 -9.74 -2.90 -13.39
N SER A 344 -9.56 -2.55 -12.11
CA SER A 344 -8.27 -2.11 -11.58
C SER A 344 -7.90 -2.84 -10.29
N SER A 345 -6.61 -3.03 -10.06
CA SER A 345 -6.09 -3.42 -8.75
C SER A 345 -5.95 -2.17 -7.85
N THR A 346 -4.74 -1.82 -7.44
CA THR A 346 -4.45 -0.64 -6.59
C THR A 346 -4.09 0.62 -7.40
N SER A 347 -3.86 0.49 -8.70
CA SER A 347 -3.27 1.55 -9.53
C SER A 347 -4.17 2.76 -9.78
N LEU A 348 -5.50 2.61 -9.66
CA LEU A 348 -6.49 3.71 -9.72
C LEU A 348 -7.01 4.14 -8.34
N GLU A 349 -6.46 3.58 -7.27
CA GLU A 349 -6.87 3.88 -5.89
C GLU A 349 -6.46 5.30 -5.46
N LEU A 350 -5.30 5.78 -5.92
CA LEU A 350 -4.74 7.08 -5.53
C LEU A 350 -4.72 8.09 -6.69
N GLY A 351 -5.03 9.33 -6.38
CA GLY A 351 -4.54 10.55 -7.01
C GLY A 351 -5.05 10.94 -8.39
N VAL A 352 -5.74 10.12 -9.15
CA VAL A 352 -6.21 10.52 -10.49
C VAL A 352 -7.66 10.99 -10.44
N ASP A 353 -7.92 12.17 -11.01
CA ASP A 353 -9.27 12.74 -11.08
C ASP A 353 -10.01 12.17 -12.30
N TYR A 354 -10.96 11.28 -12.04
CA TYR A 354 -11.84 10.70 -13.05
C TYR A 354 -13.24 11.26 -12.88
N GLN A 355 -13.51 12.41 -13.48
CA GLN A 355 -14.82 13.07 -13.42
C GLN A 355 -15.97 12.25 -14.00
N SER A 356 -15.68 11.13 -14.66
CA SER A 356 -16.64 10.30 -15.37
C SER A 356 -17.13 9.07 -14.62
N ALA A 357 -16.51 8.66 -13.49
CA ALA A 357 -16.93 7.46 -12.78
C ALA A 357 -18.17 7.74 -11.91
N ASP A 358 -19.23 6.97 -12.15
CA ASP A 358 -20.51 7.11 -11.44
C ASP A 358 -20.69 6.04 -10.36
N TYR A 359 -20.03 4.90 -10.51
CA TYR A 359 -20.22 3.74 -9.65
C TYR A 359 -18.91 2.98 -9.39
N VAL A 360 -18.76 2.48 -8.18
CA VAL A 360 -17.62 1.65 -7.78
C VAL A 360 -18.09 0.28 -7.35
N ALA A 361 -17.54 -0.77 -7.95
CA ALA A 361 -17.70 -2.14 -7.48
C ALA A 361 -16.38 -2.65 -6.89
N GLN A 362 -16.40 -3.09 -5.64
CA GLN A 362 -15.27 -3.71 -4.96
C GLN A 362 -15.47 -5.22 -4.95
N LEU A 363 -14.58 -5.98 -5.58
CA LEU A 363 -14.60 -7.43 -5.54
C LEU A 363 -13.72 -7.94 -4.39
N GLY A 364 -14.35 -8.66 -3.45
CA GLY A 364 -13.71 -9.08 -2.20
C GLY A 364 -13.45 -7.92 -1.24
N LEU A 365 -12.76 -8.19 -0.15
CA LEU A 365 -12.52 -7.22 0.92
C LEU A 365 -11.42 -6.22 0.55
N PRO A 366 -11.60 -4.92 0.80
CA PRO A 366 -10.56 -3.92 0.57
C PRO A 366 -9.39 -4.00 1.58
N GLY A 367 -9.54 -4.77 2.66
CA GLY A 367 -8.55 -4.95 3.73
C GLY A 367 -8.57 -3.85 4.80
N SER A 368 -8.97 -2.62 4.46
CA SER A 368 -9.08 -1.51 5.40
C SER A 368 -10.24 -0.57 5.06
N VAL A 369 -10.76 0.14 6.06
CA VAL A 369 -11.80 1.17 5.90
C VAL A 369 -11.28 2.35 5.10
N SER A 370 -10.06 2.78 5.36
CA SER A 370 -9.40 3.86 4.63
C SER A 370 -9.34 3.57 3.14
N ARG A 371 -8.91 2.36 2.76
CA ARG A 371 -8.86 1.92 1.35
C ARG A 371 -10.25 1.83 0.74
N CYS A 372 -11.24 1.33 1.49
CA CYS A 372 -12.63 1.28 1.05
C CYS A 372 -13.14 2.69 0.67
N LEU A 373 -12.92 3.67 1.54
CA LEU A 373 -13.32 5.07 1.31
C LEU A 373 -12.55 5.73 0.16
N GLN A 374 -11.26 5.43 0.00
CA GLN A 374 -10.45 5.94 -1.11
C GLN A 374 -10.95 5.42 -2.47
N ARG A 375 -11.28 4.12 -2.55
CA ARG A 375 -11.86 3.48 -3.75
C ARG A 375 -13.25 4.02 -4.04
N LEU A 376 -14.11 4.10 -3.05
CA LEU A 376 -15.46 4.68 -3.18
C LEU A 376 -15.42 6.15 -3.59
N GLY A 377 -14.39 6.89 -3.11
CA GLY A 377 -14.13 8.26 -3.51
C GLY A 377 -13.76 8.45 -4.99
N ARG A 378 -13.64 7.38 -5.78
CA ARG A 378 -13.50 7.45 -7.24
C ARG A 378 -14.83 7.63 -7.96
N ALA A 379 -15.95 7.36 -7.31
CA ALA A 379 -17.29 7.65 -7.81
C ALA A 379 -17.78 9.04 -7.33
N GLY A 380 -18.67 9.65 -8.08
CA GLY A 380 -19.38 10.86 -7.67
C GLY A 380 -18.53 12.12 -7.64
N HIS A 381 -17.60 12.30 -8.58
CA HIS A 381 -16.81 13.53 -8.70
C HIS A 381 -17.68 14.75 -9.07
N GLY A 382 -17.68 15.75 -8.20
CA GLY A 382 -18.37 17.04 -8.36
C GLY A 382 -19.19 17.41 -7.13
N PRO A 383 -19.44 18.70 -6.91
CA PRO A 383 -20.21 19.16 -5.75
C PRO A 383 -21.60 18.52 -5.69
N GLY A 384 -21.94 17.91 -4.54
CA GLY A 384 -23.27 17.35 -4.28
C GLY A 384 -23.61 16.03 -4.96
N ARG A 385 -22.70 15.38 -5.70
CA ARG A 385 -22.93 14.07 -6.29
C ARG A 385 -22.76 12.95 -5.27
N ALA A 386 -23.73 12.05 -5.19
CA ALA A 386 -23.65 10.87 -4.33
C ALA A 386 -22.51 9.93 -4.76
N ARG A 387 -21.77 9.41 -3.76
CA ARG A 387 -20.79 8.35 -3.94
C ARG A 387 -21.48 7.02 -3.83
N ARG A 388 -21.52 6.25 -4.90
CA ARG A 388 -22.26 5.00 -4.98
C ARG A 388 -21.34 3.83 -5.21
N GLY A 389 -21.48 2.77 -4.44
CA GLY A 389 -20.68 1.56 -4.63
C GLY A 389 -21.24 0.32 -3.96
N VAL A 390 -20.63 -0.82 -4.31
CA VAL A 390 -20.97 -2.14 -3.77
C VAL A 390 -19.70 -2.92 -3.43
N ILE A 391 -19.73 -3.67 -2.34
CA ILE A 391 -18.74 -4.71 -2.05
C ILE A 391 -19.38 -6.06 -2.42
N LEU A 392 -18.76 -6.79 -3.34
CA LEU A 392 -19.19 -8.11 -3.80
C LEU A 392 -18.38 -9.19 -3.07
N ALA A 393 -19.05 -9.95 -2.23
CA ALA A 393 -18.45 -11.04 -1.45
C ALA A 393 -18.62 -12.38 -2.16
N SER A 394 -17.53 -13.14 -2.27
CA SER A 394 -17.49 -14.44 -2.98
C SER A 394 -17.70 -15.65 -2.04
N ASN A 395 -17.68 -15.43 -0.73
CA ASN A 395 -17.92 -16.45 0.29
C ASN A 395 -18.50 -15.83 1.58
N PRO A 396 -19.11 -16.64 2.47
CA PRO A 396 -19.75 -16.13 3.67
C PRO A 396 -18.81 -15.47 4.69
N ALA A 397 -17.55 -15.87 4.74
CA ALA A 397 -16.56 -15.23 5.63
C ALA A 397 -16.20 -13.83 5.13
N GLU A 398 -16.01 -13.66 3.80
CA GLU A 398 -15.87 -12.35 3.18
C GLU A 398 -17.12 -11.48 3.38
N LEU A 399 -18.31 -12.06 3.32
CA LEU A 399 -19.56 -11.34 3.53
C LEU A 399 -19.63 -10.70 4.91
N ALA A 400 -19.25 -11.43 5.97
CA ALA A 400 -19.19 -10.89 7.33
C ALA A 400 -18.19 -9.71 7.44
N GLY A 401 -16.99 -9.88 6.85
CA GLY A 401 -16.00 -8.80 6.81
C GLY A 401 -16.43 -7.58 5.99
N ALA A 402 -17.10 -7.81 4.85
CA ALA A 402 -17.61 -6.75 3.99
C ALA A 402 -18.64 -5.87 4.69
N ILE A 403 -19.54 -6.49 5.46
CA ILE A 403 -20.58 -5.77 6.21
C ILE A 403 -19.97 -4.91 7.31
N VAL A 404 -19.05 -5.47 8.10
CA VAL A 404 -18.35 -4.73 9.14
C VAL A 404 -17.56 -3.57 8.54
N THR A 405 -16.86 -3.82 7.40
CA THR A 405 -16.11 -2.78 6.69
C THR A 405 -17.02 -1.67 6.16
N ALA A 406 -18.16 -2.04 5.53
CA ALA A 406 -19.12 -1.06 5.01
C ALA A 406 -19.72 -0.20 6.12
N LYS A 407 -20.12 -0.80 7.24
CA LYS A 407 -20.62 -0.09 8.41
C LYS A 407 -19.58 0.89 8.97
N ALA A 408 -18.35 0.43 9.17
CA ALA A 408 -17.25 1.27 9.65
C ALA A 408 -16.96 2.43 8.69
N ALA A 409 -17.02 2.18 7.37
CA ALA A 409 -16.82 3.21 6.35
C ALA A 409 -17.93 4.28 6.37
N LEU A 410 -19.20 3.87 6.48
CA LEU A 410 -20.33 4.79 6.57
C LEU A 410 -20.33 5.62 7.87
N GLU A 411 -19.83 5.05 8.96
CA GLU A 411 -19.66 5.73 10.25
C GLU A 411 -18.35 6.56 10.33
N GLY A 412 -17.48 6.49 9.31
CA GLY A 412 -16.23 7.24 9.26
C GLY A 412 -15.16 6.75 10.25
N ARG A 413 -15.26 5.49 10.70
CA ARG A 413 -14.29 4.87 11.62
C ARG A 413 -13.09 4.32 10.84
N ILE A 414 -12.04 5.11 10.79
CA ILE A 414 -10.81 4.85 10.01
C ILE A 414 -9.72 4.33 10.94
N GLU A 415 -8.90 3.43 10.41
CA GLU A 415 -7.77 2.84 11.12
C GLU A 415 -6.71 3.88 11.47
N PRO A 416 -6.01 3.69 12.63
CA PRO A 416 -4.88 4.54 12.98
C PRO A 416 -3.71 4.31 12.03
N VAL A 417 -3.10 5.42 11.58
CA VAL A 417 -1.86 5.38 10.80
C VAL A 417 -0.68 5.13 11.75
N ARG A 418 0.26 4.29 11.33
CA ARG A 418 1.55 4.08 11.98
C ARG A 418 2.65 4.76 11.18
N VAL A 419 3.77 5.08 11.81
CA VAL A 419 4.97 5.60 11.16
C VAL A 419 6.11 4.61 11.43
N VAL A 420 6.84 4.24 10.39
CA VAL A 420 8.03 3.37 10.52
C VAL A 420 9.11 4.13 11.29
N GLU A 421 9.67 3.51 12.32
CA GLU A 421 10.68 4.12 13.19
C GLU A 421 12.07 3.53 12.93
N ASN A 422 13.07 4.41 12.87
CA ASN A 422 14.50 4.11 12.76
C ASN A 422 14.91 3.05 11.69
N PRO A 423 14.40 3.08 10.44
CA PRO A 423 14.80 2.09 9.44
C PRO A 423 16.26 2.29 9.04
N LEU A 424 17.15 1.37 9.48
CA LEU A 424 18.61 1.52 9.36
C LEU A 424 19.12 1.41 7.91
N ASP A 425 18.45 0.67 7.05
CA ASP A 425 18.76 0.57 5.63
C ASP A 425 18.51 1.90 4.89
N VAL A 426 17.41 2.58 5.21
CA VAL A 426 17.08 3.91 4.68
C VAL A 426 18.08 4.95 5.23
N LEU A 427 18.49 4.81 6.50
CA LEU A 427 19.53 5.65 7.07
C LEU A 427 20.86 5.48 6.30
N CYS A 428 21.30 4.25 6.05
CA CYS A 428 22.51 3.96 5.26
C CYS A 428 22.42 4.61 3.86
N GLN A 429 21.29 4.48 3.18
CA GLN A 429 21.06 5.12 1.88
C GLN A 429 21.21 6.65 1.96
N ASN A 430 20.64 7.28 2.98
CA ASN A 430 20.72 8.74 3.15
C ASN A 430 22.09 9.24 3.58
N LEU A 431 22.85 8.47 4.35
CA LEU A 431 24.25 8.79 4.66
C LEU A 431 25.11 8.83 3.41
N ILE A 432 24.94 7.86 2.49
CA ILE A 432 25.60 7.90 1.16
C ILE A 432 25.12 9.12 0.37
N ALA A 433 23.83 9.44 0.38
CA ALA A 433 23.29 10.58 -0.34
C ALA A 433 23.86 11.93 0.15
N LEU A 434 24.07 12.09 1.46
CA LEU A 434 24.72 13.25 2.07
C LEU A 434 26.18 13.33 1.67
N ALA A 435 26.92 12.21 1.78
CA ALA A 435 28.32 12.12 1.37
C ALA A 435 28.52 12.44 -0.12
N CYS A 436 27.51 12.18 -0.98
CA CYS A 436 27.58 12.51 -2.41
C CYS A 436 27.49 14.02 -2.69
N SER A 437 26.90 14.79 -1.80
CA SER A 437 26.79 16.25 -1.97
C SER A 437 28.04 16.99 -1.51
N ASP A 438 28.59 16.63 -0.36
CA ASP A 438 29.80 17.22 0.21
C ASP A 438 30.30 16.34 1.37
N ASP A 439 31.52 16.62 1.89
CA ASP A 439 32.01 16.03 3.13
C ASP A 439 31.17 16.50 4.33
N GLN A 440 30.87 15.60 5.23
CA GLN A 440 29.89 15.77 6.30
C GLN A 440 30.51 15.59 7.67
N ASN A 441 30.10 16.43 8.61
CA ASN A 441 30.41 16.24 10.05
C ASN A 441 29.40 15.28 10.66
N CYS A 442 29.87 14.21 11.33
CA CYS A 442 29.04 13.15 11.91
C CYS A 442 28.01 13.66 12.93
N ASP A 443 28.41 14.60 13.82
CA ASP A 443 27.52 15.12 14.87
C ASP A 443 26.45 16.05 14.30
N SER A 444 26.77 16.83 13.29
CA SER A 444 25.83 17.70 12.60
C SER A 444 24.78 16.88 11.85
N VAL A 445 25.22 15.83 11.15
CA VAL A 445 24.32 14.92 10.42
C VAL A 445 23.43 14.15 11.39
N PHE A 446 23.97 13.62 12.49
CA PHE A 446 23.17 12.95 13.52
C PHE A 446 22.05 13.87 14.04
N LYS A 447 22.40 15.13 14.42
CA LYS A 447 21.41 16.12 14.86
C LYS A 447 20.35 16.40 13.78
N THR A 448 20.74 16.46 12.49
CA THR A 448 19.82 16.69 11.37
C THR A 448 18.90 15.50 11.16
N VAL A 449 19.40 14.28 11.23
CA VAL A 449 18.61 13.06 11.13
C VAL A 449 17.55 12.98 12.23
N CYS A 450 17.91 13.28 13.48
CA CYS A 450 17.00 13.27 14.63
C CYS A 450 15.92 14.38 14.57
N LYS A 451 16.05 15.38 13.69
CA LYS A 451 14.96 16.36 13.43
C LYS A 451 13.80 15.76 12.65
N SER A 452 13.98 14.64 11.97
CA SER A 452 12.89 13.95 11.28
C SER A 452 12.10 13.07 12.26
N TRP A 453 10.78 13.01 12.10
CA TRP A 453 9.93 12.23 13.02
C TRP A 453 10.26 10.73 13.08
N PRO A 454 10.54 10.04 11.95
CA PRO A 454 10.93 8.63 11.98
C PRO A 454 12.19 8.34 12.80
N TYR A 455 13.12 9.28 12.88
CA TYR A 455 14.42 9.10 13.54
C TYR A 455 14.59 9.93 14.79
N ARG A 456 13.50 10.47 15.38
CA ARG A 456 13.55 11.30 16.61
C ARG A 456 14.17 10.58 17.81
N ASN A 457 14.05 9.25 17.83
CA ASN A 457 14.57 8.36 18.89
C ASN A 457 15.78 7.53 18.44
N LEU A 458 16.46 7.92 17.34
CA LEU A 458 17.62 7.20 16.85
C LEU A 458 18.74 7.24 17.88
N SER A 459 19.27 6.07 18.25
CA SER A 459 20.41 5.99 19.15
C SER A 459 21.73 6.34 18.44
N ARG A 460 22.67 6.94 19.16
CA ARG A 460 23.99 7.24 18.62
C ARG A 460 24.76 5.95 18.21
N PRO A 461 24.70 4.84 18.96
CA PRO A 461 25.31 3.57 18.55
C PRO A 461 24.74 3.03 17.22
N ASP A 462 23.43 3.16 16.96
CA ASP A 462 22.84 2.71 15.71
C ASP A 462 23.32 3.56 14.52
N PHE A 463 23.40 4.89 14.72
CA PHE A 463 23.94 5.78 13.70
C PHE A 463 25.41 5.46 13.40
N ASP A 464 26.23 5.28 14.44
CA ASP A 464 27.66 4.95 14.28
C ASP A 464 27.86 3.55 13.67
N SER A 465 26.99 2.58 13.97
CA SER A 465 26.97 1.25 13.35
C SER A 465 26.72 1.33 11.83
N CYS A 466 25.79 2.19 11.38
CA CYS A 466 25.55 2.44 9.95
C CYS A 466 26.78 3.07 9.28
N LEU A 467 27.42 4.06 9.90
CA LEU A 467 28.66 4.66 9.39
C LEU A 467 29.80 3.63 9.34
N GLY A 468 29.98 2.82 10.40
CA GLY A 468 31.00 1.77 10.47
C GLY A 468 30.81 0.71 9.39
N TYR A 469 29.56 0.32 9.11
CA TYR A 469 29.25 -0.56 7.98
C TYR A 469 29.66 0.08 6.64
N LEU A 470 29.25 1.30 6.37
CA LEU A 470 29.48 1.99 5.10
C LEU A 470 30.95 2.33 4.86
N SER A 471 31.71 2.62 5.92
CA SER A 471 33.17 2.88 5.87
C SER A 471 34.01 1.60 5.78
N GLY A 472 33.39 0.42 6.01
CA GLY A 472 34.07 -0.87 6.02
C GLY A 472 34.86 -1.14 7.31
N GLU A 473 34.50 -0.49 8.42
CA GLU A 473 35.02 -0.79 9.75
C GLU A 473 34.46 -2.11 10.30
N LEU A 474 33.25 -2.52 9.90
CA LEU A 474 32.71 -3.83 10.23
C LEU A 474 33.39 -4.91 9.41
N THR A 475 34.16 -5.78 10.08
CA THR A 475 34.88 -6.90 9.48
C THR A 475 33.94 -8.03 9.10
N ALA A 476 34.25 -8.73 8.03
CA ALA A 476 33.56 -9.94 7.56
C ALA A 476 34.45 -11.19 7.80
N PRO A 477 33.92 -12.41 7.80
CA PRO A 477 34.71 -13.63 7.90
C PRO A 477 35.61 -13.83 6.68
N SER A 478 36.59 -14.69 6.83
CA SER A 478 37.50 -15.13 5.75
C SER A 478 36.67 -15.67 4.57
N GLY A 479 37.02 -15.29 3.34
CA GLY A 479 36.30 -15.66 2.13
C GLY A 479 35.22 -14.67 1.69
N ALA A 480 34.92 -13.61 2.48
CA ALA A 480 34.20 -12.44 2.01
C ALA A 480 35.09 -11.57 1.09
N TRP A 481 34.55 -10.45 0.59
CA TRP A 481 35.33 -9.57 -0.31
C TRP A 481 36.60 -9.01 0.36
N GLU A 482 37.75 -9.29 -0.22
CA GLU A 482 39.03 -8.76 0.19
C GLU A 482 39.49 -7.69 -0.84
N PRO A 483 39.82 -6.46 -0.37
CA PRO A 483 40.26 -5.39 -1.27
C PRO A 483 41.61 -5.70 -1.97
N GLU A 484 42.46 -6.45 -1.28
CA GLU A 484 43.76 -6.95 -1.72
C GLU A 484 44.06 -8.30 -1.03
N PRO A 485 44.85 -9.19 -1.63
CA PRO A 485 45.20 -10.46 -0.98
C PRO A 485 45.81 -10.27 0.41
N GLY A 486 45.22 -10.88 1.41
CA GLY A 486 45.65 -10.78 2.80
C GLY A 486 45.12 -9.56 3.59
N ALA A 487 44.28 -8.72 2.97
CA ALA A 487 43.58 -7.63 3.67
C ALA A 487 42.43 -8.16 4.48
N THR A 488 42.00 -7.39 5.51
CA THR A 488 40.86 -7.74 6.32
C THR A 488 39.58 -7.86 5.46
N PRO A 489 38.89 -9.01 5.47
CA PRO A 489 37.65 -9.22 4.71
C PRO A 489 36.56 -8.23 5.12
N ARG A 490 35.75 -7.80 4.16
CA ARG A 490 34.64 -6.83 4.37
C ARG A 490 33.38 -7.32 3.71
N TRP A 491 32.22 -6.90 4.23
CA TRP A 491 30.92 -7.25 3.66
C TRP A 491 30.69 -6.67 2.25
N THR A 492 31.26 -5.48 2.01
CA THR A 492 31.20 -4.80 0.72
C THR A 492 32.37 -3.84 0.59
N ALA A 493 32.69 -3.43 -0.64
CA ALA A 493 33.61 -2.32 -0.84
C ALA A 493 33.12 -1.06 -0.12
N PRO A 494 33.96 -0.38 0.67
CA PRO A 494 33.56 0.82 1.41
C PRO A 494 32.96 1.87 0.48
N ARG A 495 31.81 2.40 0.86
CA ARG A 495 31.08 3.44 0.12
C ARG A 495 31.53 4.83 0.50
N ILE A 496 31.87 4.99 1.78
CA ILE A 496 32.33 6.26 2.35
C ILE A 496 33.72 6.10 2.97
N TRP A 497 34.43 7.20 3.11
CA TRP A 497 35.54 7.31 4.05
C TRP A 497 35.03 7.96 5.35
N LYS A 498 35.63 7.64 6.49
CA LYS A 498 35.34 8.21 7.79
C LYS A 498 36.65 8.49 8.52
N ALA A 499 36.85 9.72 8.97
CA ALA A 499 38.03 10.12 9.73
C ALA A 499 37.75 11.39 10.53
N LYS A 500 38.28 11.50 11.74
CA LYS A 500 38.25 12.70 12.60
C LYS A 500 36.85 13.30 12.81
N GLY A 501 35.81 12.46 12.89
CA GLY A 501 34.42 12.92 13.07
C GLY A 501 33.74 13.41 11.78
N GLU A 502 34.36 13.20 10.64
CA GLU A 502 33.83 13.54 9.32
C GLU A 502 33.72 12.30 8.43
N PHE A 503 32.86 12.36 7.40
CA PHE A 503 32.75 11.33 6.38
C PHE A 503 32.38 11.93 5.00
N GLY A 504 32.77 11.24 3.94
CA GLY A 504 32.48 11.65 2.56
C GLY A 504 32.53 10.46 1.62
N ILE A 505 32.19 10.64 0.33
CA ILE A 505 32.27 9.53 -0.64
C ILE A 505 33.72 9.08 -0.87
N ARG A 506 33.96 7.76 -0.86
CA ARG A 506 35.28 7.20 -1.11
C ARG A 506 35.74 7.41 -2.54
N HIS A 507 34.83 7.28 -3.51
CA HIS A 507 35.11 7.44 -4.95
C HIS A 507 33.91 8.05 -5.67
N ARG A 508 34.14 8.83 -6.73
CA ARG A 508 33.09 9.43 -7.57
C ARG A 508 32.11 8.40 -8.17
N ARG A 509 32.52 7.13 -8.33
CA ARG A 509 31.62 6.03 -8.76
C ARG A 509 30.50 5.77 -7.79
N VAL A 510 30.70 6.00 -6.48
CA VAL A 510 29.65 5.82 -5.45
C VAL A 510 28.45 6.73 -5.74
N ALA A 511 28.69 7.99 -6.12
CA ALA A 511 27.60 8.91 -6.47
C ALA A 511 26.82 8.45 -7.72
N ARG A 512 27.47 7.75 -8.66
CA ARG A 512 26.79 7.16 -9.82
C ARG A 512 25.99 5.94 -9.42
N TRP A 513 26.55 5.03 -8.61
CA TRP A 513 25.86 3.87 -8.07
C TRP A 513 24.66 4.28 -7.25
N PHE A 514 24.79 5.32 -6.41
CA PHE A 514 23.68 5.87 -5.66
C PHE A 514 22.53 6.26 -6.58
N ARG A 515 22.77 7.08 -7.59
CA ARG A 515 21.72 7.54 -8.53
C ARG A 515 21.06 6.41 -9.33
N MET A 516 21.73 5.28 -9.51
CA MET A 516 21.22 4.11 -10.24
C MET A 516 20.43 3.14 -9.34
N ASN A 517 20.64 3.19 -8.01
CA ASN A 517 20.11 2.20 -7.07
C ASN A 517 19.27 2.84 -5.94
N VAL A 518 19.10 4.16 -5.92
CA VAL A 518 18.31 4.85 -4.90
C VAL A 518 16.83 4.43 -4.96
N GLY A 519 16.24 4.26 -3.78
CA GLY A 519 14.84 3.95 -3.58
C GLY A 519 14.63 2.77 -2.61
N THR A 520 13.49 2.78 -1.98
CA THR A 520 13.06 1.76 -1.00
C THR A 520 12.10 0.74 -1.61
N ILE A 521 11.67 0.96 -2.87
CA ILE A 521 10.84 0.00 -3.60
C ILE A 521 11.77 -0.98 -4.29
N THR A 522 11.80 -2.20 -3.79
CA THR A 522 12.50 -3.28 -4.46
C THR A 522 11.59 -3.84 -5.55
N SER A 523 11.93 -3.58 -6.82
CA SER A 523 11.23 -4.25 -7.91
C SER A 523 11.64 -5.73 -7.95
N GLU A 524 10.67 -6.62 -7.94
CA GLU A 524 10.88 -8.02 -8.32
C GLU A 524 11.44 -8.09 -9.74
N GLU A 525 12.24 -9.11 -10.02
CA GLU A 525 12.74 -9.33 -11.37
C GLU A 525 11.54 -9.61 -12.29
N SER A 526 11.38 -8.79 -13.31
CA SER A 526 10.27 -8.89 -14.25
C SER A 526 10.77 -8.95 -15.69
N MET A 527 10.09 -9.75 -16.50
CA MET A 527 10.33 -9.90 -17.92
C MET A 527 9.30 -9.11 -18.73
N THR A 528 9.75 -8.40 -19.75
CA THR A 528 8.88 -7.63 -20.65
C THR A 528 8.13 -8.58 -21.57
N VAL A 529 6.84 -8.38 -21.77
CA VAL A 529 6.01 -9.12 -22.72
C VAL A 529 5.77 -8.26 -23.96
N GLU A 530 6.16 -8.80 -25.11
CA GLU A 530 5.88 -8.23 -26.44
C GLU A 530 4.93 -9.12 -27.21
N CYS A 531 3.94 -8.50 -27.85
CA CYS A 531 3.02 -9.17 -28.76
C CYS A 531 2.99 -8.41 -30.09
N SER A 532 3.33 -9.09 -31.19
CA SER A 532 3.39 -8.48 -32.53
C SER A 532 4.21 -7.18 -32.61
N GLY A 533 5.33 -7.11 -31.88
CA GLY A 533 6.21 -5.94 -31.82
C GLY A 533 5.76 -4.82 -30.89
N GLN A 534 4.64 -4.97 -30.21
CA GLN A 534 4.13 -4.03 -29.21
C GLN A 534 4.41 -4.54 -27.80
N ARG A 535 4.89 -3.66 -26.89
CA ARG A 535 5.02 -3.98 -25.47
C ARG A 535 3.63 -3.94 -24.82
N ILE A 536 3.27 -5.07 -24.20
CA ILE A 536 1.97 -5.21 -23.52
C ILE A 536 2.14 -4.99 -22.00
N GLY A 537 3.22 -5.50 -21.41
CA GLY A 537 3.44 -5.38 -19.97
C GLY A 537 4.62 -6.20 -19.48
N HIS A 538 4.53 -6.62 -18.21
CA HIS A 538 5.59 -7.37 -17.54
C HIS A 538 5.01 -8.56 -16.78
N LEU A 539 5.73 -9.68 -16.79
CA LEU A 539 5.51 -10.85 -15.94
C LEU A 539 6.67 -11.02 -14.96
N GLU A 540 6.41 -11.58 -13.79
CA GLU A 540 7.48 -11.96 -12.86
C GLU A 540 8.35 -13.06 -13.46
N SER A 541 9.66 -12.97 -13.23
CA SER A 541 10.62 -13.93 -13.80
C SER A 541 10.32 -15.37 -13.35
N SER A 542 9.88 -15.54 -12.08
CA SER A 542 9.49 -16.85 -11.52
C SER A 542 8.35 -17.53 -12.28
N TYR A 543 7.39 -16.77 -12.78
CA TYR A 543 6.31 -17.29 -13.64
C TYR A 543 6.79 -17.47 -15.08
N ALA A 544 7.55 -16.51 -15.60
CA ALA A 544 8.06 -16.52 -16.96
C ALA A 544 8.97 -17.73 -17.25
N ASP A 545 9.76 -18.15 -16.26
CA ASP A 545 10.70 -19.29 -16.36
C ASP A 545 9.95 -20.65 -16.42
N GLN A 546 8.66 -20.69 -16.08
CA GLN A 546 7.82 -21.89 -16.16
C GLN A 546 7.12 -22.05 -17.52
N LEU A 547 7.08 -20.97 -18.35
CA LEU A 547 6.37 -20.98 -19.62
C LEU A 547 7.08 -21.84 -20.68
N GLN A 548 6.32 -22.66 -21.39
CA GLN A 548 6.76 -23.47 -22.54
C GLN A 548 6.14 -22.96 -23.84
N ALA A 549 6.82 -23.17 -24.97
CA ALA A 549 6.31 -22.76 -26.28
C ALA A 549 4.92 -23.37 -26.56
N GLY A 550 3.94 -22.52 -26.82
CA GLY A 550 2.54 -22.91 -27.00
C GLY A 550 1.65 -22.64 -25.78
N ASP A 551 2.22 -22.39 -24.61
CA ASP A 551 1.44 -22.02 -23.43
C ASP A 551 0.69 -20.71 -23.63
N ARG A 552 -0.54 -20.66 -23.11
CA ARG A 552 -1.40 -19.49 -23.26
C ARG A 552 -1.59 -18.82 -21.89
N PHE A 553 -1.42 -17.51 -21.85
CA PHE A 553 -1.64 -16.71 -20.66
C PHE A 553 -2.42 -15.43 -20.97
N VAL A 554 -3.08 -14.86 -19.97
CA VAL A 554 -3.86 -13.62 -20.11
C VAL A 554 -3.04 -12.40 -19.67
N LEU A 555 -3.01 -11.36 -20.53
CA LEU A 555 -2.46 -10.04 -20.19
C LEU A 555 -3.19 -8.96 -21.00
N ASP A 556 -3.55 -7.81 -20.39
CA ASP A 556 -4.40 -6.75 -20.95
C ASP A 556 -5.82 -7.27 -21.29
N GLY A 557 -6.31 -8.25 -20.52
CA GLY A 557 -7.59 -8.91 -20.76
C GLY A 557 -7.66 -9.67 -22.09
N LYS A 558 -6.52 -10.11 -22.63
CA LYS A 558 -6.37 -10.85 -23.90
C LYS A 558 -5.59 -12.13 -23.67
N ALA A 559 -5.97 -13.20 -24.34
CA ALA A 559 -5.17 -14.43 -24.37
C ALA A 559 -3.98 -14.25 -25.31
N LEU A 560 -2.79 -14.56 -24.83
CA LEU A 560 -1.52 -14.52 -25.57
C LEU A 560 -0.88 -15.90 -25.51
N GLU A 561 -0.27 -16.34 -26.61
CA GLU A 561 0.50 -17.58 -26.70
C GLU A 561 1.99 -17.28 -26.61
N TYR A 562 2.68 -17.91 -25.64
CA TYR A 562 4.11 -17.82 -25.49
C TYR A 562 4.84 -18.47 -26.66
N ARG A 563 5.85 -17.82 -27.21
CA ARG A 563 6.69 -18.30 -28.30
C ARG A 563 8.09 -18.61 -27.84
N ARG A 564 8.78 -17.63 -27.33
CA ARG A 564 10.18 -17.73 -26.88
C ARG A 564 10.54 -16.57 -25.96
N THR A 565 11.62 -16.73 -25.26
CA THR A 565 12.27 -15.67 -24.49
C THR A 565 13.61 -15.27 -25.10
N GLU A 566 13.83 -13.96 -25.27
CA GLU A 566 15.12 -13.40 -25.68
C GLU A 566 15.60 -12.38 -24.63
N GLY A 567 16.67 -12.71 -23.92
CA GLY A 567 17.18 -11.87 -22.83
C GLY A 567 16.15 -11.69 -21.73
N SER A 568 15.63 -10.47 -21.55
CA SER A 568 14.56 -10.13 -20.60
C SER A 568 13.19 -9.89 -21.27
N THR A 569 13.02 -10.38 -22.52
CA THR A 569 11.79 -10.15 -23.29
C THR A 569 11.15 -11.48 -23.67
N ILE A 570 9.86 -11.60 -23.38
CA ILE A 570 8.96 -12.68 -23.79
C ILE A 570 8.28 -12.27 -25.10
N HIS A 571 8.47 -13.05 -26.14
CA HIS A 571 7.76 -12.87 -27.42
C HIS A 571 6.51 -13.73 -27.45
N SER A 572 5.36 -13.10 -27.71
CA SER A 572 4.05 -13.74 -27.78
C SER A 572 3.27 -13.36 -29.04
N ARG A 573 2.17 -14.08 -29.29
CA ARG A 573 1.18 -13.75 -30.32
C ARG A 573 -0.23 -13.78 -29.76
N PRO A 574 -1.20 -13.10 -30.38
CA PRO A 574 -2.60 -13.23 -29.98
C PRO A 574 -3.05 -14.69 -30.10
N ALA A 575 -3.84 -15.14 -29.14
CA ALA A 575 -4.43 -16.48 -29.11
C ALA A 575 -5.90 -16.40 -28.73
N GLY A 576 -6.67 -17.45 -29.07
CA GLY A 576 -8.05 -17.63 -28.62
C GLY A 576 -8.16 -18.84 -27.70
N GLY A 577 -9.32 -19.01 -27.04
CA GLY A 577 -9.63 -20.14 -26.18
C GLY A 577 -9.13 -19.99 -24.75
N GLU A 578 -9.08 -21.11 -24.02
CA GLU A 578 -8.64 -21.12 -22.63
C GLU A 578 -7.18 -20.70 -22.48
N ALA A 579 -6.90 -19.88 -21.45
CA ALA A 579 -5.58 -19.37 -21.14
C ALA A 579 -5.39 -19.29 -19.63
N LEU A 580 -4.16 -19.50 -19.16
CA LEU A 580 -3.80 -19.42 -17.75
C LEU A 580 -3.66 -17.95 -17.32
N PHE A 581 -4.00 -17.65 -16.07
CA PHE A 581 -3.76 -16.33 -15.49
C PHE A 581 -2.38 -16.32 -14.84
N PRO A 582 -1.51 -15.34 -15.21
CA PRO A 582 -0.19 -15.23 -14.61
C PRO A 582 -0.28 -15.11 -13.09
N ARG A 583 0.64 -15.73 -12.40
CA ARG A 583 0.79 -15.54 -10.96
C ARG A 583 1.75 -14.36 -10.73
N TRP A 584 1.35 -13.44 -9.90
CA TRP A 584 2.19 -12.39 -9.34
C TRP A 584 2.24 -12.60 -7.84
N THR A 585 3.40 -12.40 -7.25
CA THR A 585 3.55 -12.34 -5.79
C THR A 585 2.79 -11.11 -5.32
N SER A 586 1.55 -11.29 -4.95
CA SER A 586 0.70 -10.22 -4.44
C SER A 586 0.26 -10.56 -3.03
N GLU A 587 0.60 -9.68 -2.10
CA GLU A 587 0.07 -9.75 -0.75
C GLU A 587 -1.44 -9.50 -0.82
N ARG A 588 -2.24 -10.46 -0.38
CA ARG A 588 -3.66 -10.20 -0.11
C ARG A 588 -3.74 -9.27 1.08
N PRO A 589 -4.41 -8.12 0.98
CA PRO A 589 -4.59 -7.26 2.14
C PRO A 589 -5.41 -8.01 3.19
N GLY A 590 -4.78 -8.30 4.33
CA GLY A 590 -5.48 -8.80 5.51
C GLY A 590 -6.34 -7.71 6.14
N TYR A 591 -7.16 -8.06 7.14
CA TYR A 591 -7.88 -7.08 7.95
C TYR A 591 -6.90 -6.17 8.71
N SER A 592 -7.25 -4.90 8.84
CA SER A 592 -6.62 -4.04 9.84
C SER A 592 -6.93 -4.52 11.26
N ALA A 593 -6.10 -4.15 12.23
CA ALA A 593 -6.31 -4.55 13.63
C ALA A 593 -7.68 -4.14 14.17
N SER A 594 -8.14 -2.92 13.83
CA SER A 594 -9.45 -2.41 14.24
C SER A 594 -10.60 -3.21 13.61
N LEU A 595 -10.52 -3.52 12.30
CA LEU A 595 -11.52 -4.33 11.62
C LEU A 595 -11.59 -5.77 12.16
N ALA A 596 -10.43 -6.39 12.46
CA ALA A 596 -10.39 -7.72 13.06
C ALA A 596 -11.10 -7.74 14.43
N THR A 597 -10.86 -6.73 15.26
CA THR A 597 -11.54 -6.57 16.55
C THR A 597 -13.06 -6.38 16.38
N GLU A 598 -13.46 -5.54 15.44
CA GLU A 598 -14.90 -5.32 15.15
C GLU A 598 -15.57 -6.56 14.60
N LEU A 599 -14.87 -7.31 13.73
CA LEU A 599 -15.39 -8.58 13.21
C LEU A 599 -15.52 -9.64 14.31
N GLY A 600 -14.60 -9.67 15.29
CA GLY A 600 -14.71 -10.50 16.48
C GLY A 600 -16.01 -10.17 17.27
N ARG A 601 -16.25 -8.89 17.53
CA ARG A 601 -17.48 -8.43 18.20
C ARG A 601 -18.75 -8.76 17.41
N PHE A 602 -18.73 -8.54 16.10
CA PHE A 602 -19.85 -8.90 15.22
C PHE A 602 -20.15 -10.41 15.27
N ARG A 603 -19.12 -11.26 15.27
CA ARG A 603 -19.27 -12.72 15.37
C ARG A 603 -19.96 -13.11 16.66
N GLU A 604 -19.55 -12.56 17.77
CA GLU A 604 -20.12 -12.81 19.10
C GLU A 604 -21.56 -12.26 19.22
N GLU A 605 -21.83 -11.05 18.73
CA GLU A 605 -23.15 -10.44 18.68
C GLU A 605 -24.14 -11.33 17.92
N LEU A 606 -23.77 -11.76 16.71
CA LEU A 606 -24.63 -12.59 15.87
C LEU A 606 -24.90 -13.96 16.51
N ALA A 607 -23.88 -14.58 17.11
CA ALA A 607 -24.04 -15.84 17.84
C ALA A 607 -25.02 -15.69 19.02
N THR A 608 -24.86 -14.62 19.80
CA THR A 608 -25.75 -14.33 20.95
C THR A 608 -27.20 -14.12 20.51
N LEU A 609 -27.42 -13.44 19.39
CA LEU A 609 -28.76 -13.24 18.84
C LEU A 609 -29.37 -14.54 18.32
N LEU A 610 -28.57 -15.39 17.66
CA LEU A 610 -29.03 -16.69 17.14
C LEU A 610 -29.42 -17.66 18.27
N ILE A 611 -28.70 -17.69 19.38
CA ILE A 611 -29.04 -18.49 20.55
C ILE A 611 -30.45 -18.06 21.08
N LYS A 612 -30.82 -16.78 20.96
CA LYS A 612 -32.13 -16.28 21.37
C LYS A 612 -33.19 -16.55 20.31
N SER A 613 -32.96 -16.21 19.07
CA SER A 613 -33.91 -16.39 17.98
C SER A 613 -33.32 -16.05 16.61
N ASP A 614 -33.52 -16.92 15.63
CA ASP A 614 -33.18 -16.66 14.20
C ASP A 614 -33.79 -15.35 13.68
N ARG A 615 -35.04 -15.05 14.12
CA ARG A 615 -35.75 -13.83 13.70
C ARG A 615 -35.04 -12.57 14.21
N MET A 616 -34.50 -12.58 15.43
CA MET A 616 -33.78 -11.46 16.00
C MET A 616 -32.44 -11.25 15.25
N ALA A 617 -31.73 -12.33 14.95
CA ALA A 617 -30.50 -12.29 14.20
C ALA A 617 -30.71 -11.70 12.78
N ARG A 618 -31.72 -12.20 12.05
CA ARG A 618 -32.07 -11.66 10.73
C ARG A 618 -32.50 -10.19 10.79
N HIS A 619 -33.30 -9.84 11.77
CA HIS A 619 -33.75 -8.45 11.98
C HIS A 619 -32.54 -7.52 12.22
N CYS A 620 -31.56 -7.93 13.02
CA CYS A 620 -30.33 -7.17 13.24
C CYS A 620 -29.54 -7.02 11.94
N LEU A 621 -29.31 -8.11 11.19
CA LEU A 621 -28.58 -8.07 9.94
C LEU A 621 -29.22 -7.15 8.89
N VAL A 622 -30.55 -7.21 8.75
CA VAL A 622 -31.28 -6.39 7.78
C VAL A 622 -31.35 -4.92 8.20
N ASN A 623 -31.69 -4.63 9.45
CA ASN A 623 -31.98 -3.24 9.86
C ASN A 623 -30.77 -2.49 10.43
N THR A 624 -29.85 -3.18 11.14
CA THR A 624 -28.68 -2.53 11.73
C THR A 624 -27.49 -2.53 10.77
N TYR A 625 -27.35 -3.60 9.96
CA TYR A 625 -26.26 -3.76 9.00
C TYR A 625 -26.70 -3.51 7.55
N ASN A 626 -27.94 -3.11 7.31
CA ASN A 626 -28.51 -2.78 5.99
C ASN A 626 -28.30 -3.87 4.93
N MET A 627 -28.49 -5.13 5.32
CA MET A 627 -28.32 -6.28 4.43
C MET A 627 -29.59 -6.62 3.66
N ARG A 628 -29.43 -7.19 2.46
CA ARG A 628 -30.53 -7.88 1.78
C ARG A 628 -30.86 -9.16 2.55
N GLN A 629 -32.15 -9.54 2.55
CA GLN A 629 -32.62 -10.75 3.26
C GLN A 629 -31.84 -12.01 2.86
N VAL A 630 -31.60 -12.17 1.56
CA VAL A 630 -30.88 -13.33 1.01
C VAL A 630 -29.44 -13.43 1.56
N ASP A 631 -28.76 -12.31 1.71
CA ASP A 631 -27.39 -12.25 2.25
C ASP A 631 -27.36 -12.52 3.76
N ALA A 632 -28.38 -12.03 4.47
CA ALA A 632 -28.58 -12.32 5.90
C ALA A 632 -28.78 -13.82 6.14
N ASP A 633 -29.57 -14.49 5.28
CA ASP A 633 -29.81 -15.93 5.37
C ASP A 633 -28.52 -16.74 5.19
N CYS A 634 -27.59 -16.31 4.31
CA CYS A 634 -26.28 -16.95 4.16
C CYS A 634 -25.48 -16.93 5.46
N LEU A 635 -25.42 -15.78 6.15
CA LEU A 635 -24.71 -15.67 7.43
C LEU A 635 -25.38 -16.48 8.53
N VAL A 636 -26.70 -16.39 8.66
CA VAL A 636 -27.46 -17.17 9.64
C VAL A 636 -27.19 -18.66 9.46
N THR A 637 -27.19 -19.16 8.24
CA THR A 637 -26.91 -20.58 7.92
C THR A 637 -25.51 -20.99 8.35
N LEU A 638 -24.48 -20.19 8.03
CA LEU A 638 -23.11 -20.49 8.42
C LEU A 638 -22.91 -20.50 9.95
N TRP A 639 -23.46 -19.48 10.66
CA TRP A 639 -23.36 -19.41 12.13
C TRP A 639 -24.10 -20.53 12.82
N LYS A 640 -25.27 -20.93 12.32
CA LYS A 640 -25.99 -22.11 12.84
C LYS A 640 -25.21 -23.38 12.65
N ALA A 641 -24.58 -23.56 11.49
CA ALA A 641 -23.72 -24.70 11.23
C ALA A 641 -22.52 -24.73 12.20
N GLN A 642 -21.89 -23.60 12.47
CA GLN A 642 -20.81 -23.50 13.45
C GLN A 642 -21.31 -23.84 14.86
N LEU A 643 -22.40 -23.24 15.31
CA LEU A 643 -22.97 -23.45 16.64
C LEU A 643 -23.48 -24.89 16.87
N SER A 644 -23.81 -25.64 15.80
CA SER A 644 -24.22 -27.03 15.90
C SER A 644 -23.07 -28.01 16.21
N VAL A 645 -21.81 -27.63 15.91
CA VAL A 645 -20.64 -28.50 16.06
C VAL A 645 -19.60 -27.94 17.03
N SER A 646 -19.57 -26.63 17.24
CA SER A 646 -18.59 -25.94 18.07
C SER A 646 -19.19 -24.65 18.68
N GLU A 647 -18.33 -23.73 19.10
CA GLU A 647 -18.70 -22.39 19.56
C GLU A 647 -18.29 -21.34 18.50
N VAL A 648 -18.84 -20.14 18.63
CA VAL A 648 -18.31 -18.97 17.98
C VAL A 648 -17.25 -18.33 18.90
N PRO A 649 -16.04 -18.00 18.38
CA PRO A 649 -14.99 -17.39 19.18
C PRO A 649 -15.45 -16.08 19.82
N ALA A 650 -15.16 -15.89 21.11
CA ALA A 650 -15.39 -14.62 21.80
C ALA A 650 -14.38 -13.57 21.32
N SER A 651 -14.77 -12.29 21.37
CA SER A 651 -13.93 -11.18 20.88
C SER A 651 -12.67 -10.96 21.72
N ASP A 652 -12.67 -11.35 23.00
CA ASP A 652 -11.60 -11.20 24.00
C ASP A 652 -10.90 -12.50 24.39
N GLY A 653 -11.31 -13.65 23.80
CA GLY A 653 -10.82 -14.98 24.13
C GLY A 653 -10.14 -15.71 22.99
N VAL A 654 -9.71 -16.92 23.24
CA VAL A 654 -9.25 -17.87 22.25
C VAL A 654 -10.07 -19.16 22.31
N LEU A 655 -10.62 -19.58 21.16
CA LEU A 655 -11.23 -20.89 21.01
C LEU A 655 -10.23 -21.82 20.32
N ILE A 656 -9.94 -22.96 20.95
CA ILE A 656 -9.03 -23.96 20.39
C ILE A 656 -9.86 -25.20 20.06
N GLU A 657 -9.93 -25.52 18.78
CA GLU A 657 -10.61 -26.70 18.26
C GLU A 657 -9.57 -27.77 17.92
N ILE A 658 -9.76 -28.99 18.46
CA ILE A 658 -8.87 -30.14 18.21
C ILE A 658 -9.69 -31.21 17.49
N TYR A 659 -9.17 -31.68 16.36
CA TYR A 659 -9.82 -32.71 15.57
C TYR A 659 -8.79 -33.66 14.94
N PRO A 660 -9.18 -34.96 14.72
CA PRO A 660 -8.31 -35.93 14.08
C PRO A 660 -8.18 -35.65 12.58
N GLU A 661 -7.00 -35.82 12.05
CA GLU A 661 -6.67 -35.84 10.63
C GLU A 661 -6.11 -37.24 10.27
N PRO A 662 -6.09 -37.66 8.99
CA PRO A 662 -5.63 -38.99 8.59
C PRO A 662 -4.22 -39.35 9.09
N GLU A 663 -3.35 -38.35 9.21
CA GLU A 663 -1.95 -38.56 9.62
C GLU A 663 -1.60 -37.87 10.95
N GLY A 664 -2.60 -37.56 11.80
CA GLY A 664 -2.32 -36.98 13.11
C GLY A 664 -3.46 -36.16 13.74
N THR A 665 -3.10 -35.02 14.33
CA THR A 665 -4.03 -34.16 15.06
C THR A 665 -3.89 -32.73 14.54
N ALA A 666 -5.01 -32.06 14.29
CA ALA A 666 -5.07 -30.65 13.94
C ALA A 666 -5.58 -29.83 15.13
N TYR A 667 -4.99 -28.63 15.29
CA TYR A 667 -5.32 -27.65 16.31
C TYR A 667 -5.67 -26.33 15.62
N ALA A 668 -6.91 -25.90 15.66
CA ALA A 668 -7.36 -24.63 15.13
C ALA A 668 -7.51 -23.60 16.25
N PHE A 669 -6.77 -22.52 16.17
CA PHE A 669 -6.79 -21.40 17.12
C PHE A 669 -7.57 -20.24 16.54
N HIS A 670 -8.71 -19.90 17.14
CA HIS A 670 -9.59 -18.81 16.72
C HIS A 670 -9.53 -17.66 17.72
N PHE A 671 -9.32 -16.44 17.22
CA PHE A 671 -9.30 -15.21 18.04
C PHE A 671 -9.66 -13.97 17.20
N GLY A 672 -9.69 -12.79 17.84
CA GLY A 672 -10.02 -11.50 17.19
C GLY A 672 -8.82 -10.69 16.73
N LEU A 673 -7.66 -11.32 16.45
CA LEU A 673 -6.48 -10.61 15.94
C LEU A 673 -6.46 -10.59 14.41
N HIS A 674 -5.87 -9.54 13.85
CA HIS A 674 -5.61 -9.46 12.42
C HIS A 674 -4.47 -10.40 11.98
N ARG A 675 -4.40 -10.66 10.67
CA ARG A 675 -3.52 -11.68 10.09
C ARG A 675 -2.05 -11.56 10.51
N ALA A 676 -1.49 -10.35 10.52
CA ALA A 676 -0.09 -10.13 10.85
C ALA A 676 0.24 -10.59 12.29
N ALA A 677 -0.54 -10.14 13.28
CA ALA A 677 -0.38 -10.57 14.66
C ALA A 677 -0.71 -12.06 14.86
N SER A 678 -1.70 -12.58 14.13
CA SER A 678 -2.02 -14.02 14.11
C SER A 678 -0.85 -14.85 13.60
N GLU A 679 -0.14 -14.38 12.57
CA GLU A 679 1.04 -15.09 12.03
C GLU A 679 2.21 -15.06 13.01
N ALA A 680 2.43 -13.96 13.74
CA ALA A 680 3.43 -13.93 14.82
C ALA A 680 3.15 -15.01 15.87
N LEU A 681 1.91 -15.05 16.38
CA LEU A 681 1.52 -16.09 17.35
C LEU A 681 1.64 -17.50 16.77
N ALA A 682 1.22 -17.69 15.53
CA ALA A 682 1.28 -18.97 14.86
C ALA A 682 2.72 -19.51 14.77
N ARG A 683 3.69 -18.64 14.46
CA ARG A 683 5.13 -18.99 14.42
C ARG A 683 5.65 -19.38 15.81
N ALA A 684 5.33 -18.60 16.85
CA ALA A 684 5.71 -18.93 18.22
C ALA A 684 5.10 -20.26 18.69
N VAL A 685 3.78 -20.43 18.50
CA VAL A 685 3.09 -21.67 18.89
C VAL A 685 3.62 -22.88 18.11
N SER A 686 3.93 -22.71 16.82
CA SER A 686 4.54 -23.74 15.98
C SER A 686 5.92 -24.15 16.49
N ALA A 687 6.78 -23.21 16.88
CA ALA A 687 8.09 -23.49 17.45
C ALA A 687 7.96 -24.24 18.80
N ARG A 688 7.11 -23.74 19.70
CA ARG A 688 6.82 -24.36 21.00
C ARG A 688 6.25 -25.76 20.84
N MET A 689 5.29 -25.95 19.96
CA MET A 689 4.70 -27.28 19.68
C MET A 689 5.73 -28.23 19.09
N GLY A 690 6.55 -27.78 18.15
CA GLY A 690 7.64 -28.58 17.58
C GLY A 690 8.61 -29.10 18.63
N ARG A 691 8.98 -28.24 19.61
CA ARG A 691 9.80 -28.69 20.77
C ARG A 691 9.10 -29.73 21.65
N LEU A 692 7.79 -29.54 21.91
CA LEU A 692 7.02 -30.47 22.75
C LEU A 692 6.81 -31.83 22.10
N VAL A 693 6.58 -31.88 20.79
CA VAL A 693 6.32 -33.15 20.07
C VAL A 693 7.58 -33.75 19.45
N GLY A 694 8.71 -33.03 19.44
CA GLY A 694 9.98 -33.49 18.88
C GLY A 694 9.96 -33.72 17.37
N ARG A 695 9.04 -33.05 16.64
CA ARG A 695 8.83 -33.20 15.19
C ARG A 695 8.43 -31.86 14.59
N ASP A 696 8.60 -31.73 13.28
CA ASP A 696 8.07 -30.60 12.53
C ASP A 696 6.55 -30.60 12.51
N VAL A 697 5.98 -29.41 12.51
CA VAL A 697 4.54 -29.16 12.47
C VAL A 697 4.19 -28.36 11.21
N GLN A 698 3.04 -28.65 10.63
CA GLN A 698 2.53 -27.88 9.49
C GLN A 698 1.67 -26.71 9.99
N LEU A 699 1.78 -25.57 9.36
CA LEU A 699 1.13 -24.33 9.77
C LEU A 699 0.34 -23.72 8.61
N ALA A 700 -0.94 -23.41 8.85
CA ALA A 700 -1.76 -22.59 7.96
C ALA A 700 -2.31 -21.38 8.71
N VAL A 701 -2.08 -20.15 8.19
CA VAL A 701 -2.49 -18.89 8.85
C VAL A 701 -3.63 -18.22 8.07
N SER A 702 -4.63 -17.76 8.82
CA SER A 702 -5.80 -17.03 8.32
C SER A 702 -5.90 -15.64 8.95
N ASP A 703 -6.91 -14.87 8.53
CA ASP A 703 -7.11 -13.49 9.02
C ASP A 703 -7.52 -13.42 10.51
N LEU A 704 -8.09 -14.49 11.07
CA LEU A 704 -8.64 -14.48 12.43
C LEU A 704 -8.21 -15.73 13.22
N GLY A 705 -7.06 -16.29 12.88
CA GLY A 705 -6.52 -17.45 13.55
C GLY A 705 -5.58 -18.27 12.67
N PHE A 706 -5.26 -19.46 13.15
CA PHE A 706 -4.38 -20.39 12.41
C PHE A 706 -4.70 -21.85 12.77
N VAL A 707 -4.22 -22.76 11.93
CA VAL A 707 -4.29 -24.21 12.16
C VAL A 707 -2.88 -24.77 12.19
N ILE A 708 -2.59 -25.60 13.19
CA ILE A 708 -1.37 -26.40 13.28
C ILE A 708 -1.73 -27.88 13.17
N HIS A 709 -1.07 -28.56 12.24
CA HIS A 709 -1.17 -30.02 12.12
C HIS A 709 0.12 -30.68 12.62
N THR A 710 -0.04 -31.77 13.37
CA THR A 710 1.08 -32.61 13.88
C THR A 710 0.73 -34.09 13.80
N SER A 711 1.71 -34.91 13.50
CA SER A 711 1.56 -36.38 13.52
C SER A 711 1.53 -36.99 14.94
N ALA A 712 1.53 -36.13 15.98
CA ALA A 712 1.48 -36.60 17.39
C ALA A 712 0.05 -36.77 17.88
N GLN A 713 -0.08 -37.51 18.99
CA GLN A 713 -1.33 -37.62 19.75
C GLN A 713 -1.70 -36.25 20.37
N PRO A 714 -3.01 -36.02 20.66
CA PRO A 714 -3.44 -34.77 21.27
C PRO A 714 -2.67 -34.45 22.56
N LEU A 715 -2.25 -33.18 22.70
CA LEU A 715 -1.57 -32.67 23.89
C LEU A 715 -2.55 -32.51 25.06
N SER A 716 -2.02 -32.63 26.30
CA SER A 716 -2.81 -32.29 27.49
C SER A 716 -3.17 -30.80 27.53
N TRP A 717 -4.19 -30.50 28.32
CA TRP A 717 -4.68 -29.10 28.44
C TRP A 717 -3.60 -28.16 28.99
N GLU A 718 -2.84 -28.60 30.00
CA GLU A 718 -1.75 -27.78 30.58
C GLU A 718 -0.72 -27.42 29.50
N LYS A 719 -0.29 -28.38 28.68
CA LYS A 719 0.66 -28.14 27.58
C LYS A 719 0.11 -27.19 26.53
N ILE A 720 -1.20 -27.26 26.26
CA ILE A 720 -1.86 -26.35 25.30
C ILE A 720 -1.89 -24.89 25.85
N GLN A 721 -2.11 -24.74 27.17
CA GLN A 721 -2.06 -23.41 27.81
C GLN A 721 -0.66 -22.82 27.75
N ASP A 722 0.38 -23.61 27.96
CA ASP A 722 1.79 -23.18 27.87
C ASP A 722 2.18 -22.71 26.47
N LEU A 723 1.49 -23.19 25.40
CA LEU A 723 1.71 -22.68 24.04
C LEU A 723 1.36 -21.21 23.89
N LEU A 724 0.49 -20.67 24.72
CA LEU A 724 0.02 -19.27 24.71
C LEU A 724 0.70 -18.42 25.79
N ALA A 725 1.83 -18.85 26.35
CA ALA A 725 2.59 -18.07 27.31
C ALA A 725 3.20 -16.81 26.63
N GLU A 726 3.29 -15.71 27.39
CA GLU A 726 3.92 -14.46 26.91
C GLU A 726 5.45 -14.55 26.91
N GLU A 727 6.01 -15.33 27.85
CA GLU A 727 7.44 -15.47 28.02
C GLU A 727 8.11 -15.96 26.74
N ASN A 728 9.25 -15.35 26.40
CA ASN A 728 10.09 -15.68 25.23
C ASN A 728 9.41 -15.57 23.87
N LEU A 729 8.29 -14.82 23.76
CA LEU A 729 7.52 -14.70 22.52
C LEU A 729 8.39 -14.32 21.32
N GLU A 730 9.23 -13.28 21.44
CA GLU A 730 10.10 -12.83 20.33
C GLU A 730 11.09 -13.92 19.91
N ALA A 731 11.73 -14.58 20.86
CA ALA A 731 12.67 -15.65 20.58
C ALA A 731 12.00 -16.85 19.87
N ASP A 732 10.78 -17.22 20.31
CA ASP A 732 10.00 -18.29 19.71
C ASP A 732 9.52 -17.94 18.30
N VAL A 733 9.16 -16.67 18.07
CA VAL A 733 8.81 -16.19 16.70
C VAL A 733 10.04 -16.28 15.80
N ILE A 734 11.20 -15.83 16.25
CA ILE A 734 12.45 -15.90 15.47
C ILE A 734 12.79 -17.38 15.17
N GLU A 735 12.71 -18.29 16.15
CA GLU A 735 12.93 -19.71 15.92
C GLU A 735 11.95 -20.28 14.87
N GLY A 736 10.67 -19.92 14.97
CA GLY A 736 9.65 -20.31 13.99
C GLY A 736 9.87 -19.73 12.59
N LEU A 737 10.56 -18.60 12.48
CA LEU A 737 10.93 -17.95 11.23
C LEU A 737 12.24 -18.48 10.64
N ASP A 738 13.22 -18.86 11.46
CA ASP A 738 14.53 -19.36 10.99
C ASP A 738 14.38 -20.67 10.22
N ARG A 739 13.29 -21.40 10.43
CA ARG A 739 12.90 -22.58 9.62
C ARG A 739 12.29 -22.20 8.27
N GLY A 740 12.05 -20.90 8.03
CA GLY A 740 11.44 -20.35 6.81
C GLY A 740 12.31 -19.34 6.08
N THR A 741 11.82 -18.82 4.97
CA THR A 741 12.57 -17.89 4.09
C THR A 741 12.26 -16.41 4.34
N LEU A 742 11.38 -16.07 5.31
CA LEU A 742 10.83 -14.72 5.44
C LEU A 742 11.89 -13.66 5.82
N ILE A 743 12.68 -13.90 6.89
CA ILE A 743 13.76 -12.97 7.29
C ILE A 743 14.80 -12.86 6.19
N ALA A 744 15.17 -14.00 5.56
CA ALA A 744 16.14 -14.01 4.46
C ALA A 744 15.65 -13.19 3.25
N SER A 745 14.38 -13.29 2.90
CA SER A 745 13.76 -12.46 1.87
C SER A 745 13.78 -10.96 2.24
N ARG A 746 13.47 -10.62 3.49
CA ARG A 746 13.55 -9.22 3.94
C ARG A 746 14.98 -8.72 4.00
N PHE A 747 15.93 -9.55 4.42
CA PHE A 747 17.35 -9.21 4.36
C PHE A 747 17.82 -8.86 2.95
N GLN A 748 17.30 -9.53 1.92
CA GLN A 748 17.58 -9.15 0.52
C GLN A 748 17.12 -7.72 0.21
N HIS A 749 15.93 -7.31 0.72
CA HIS A 749 15.42 -5.95 0.53
C HIS A 749 16.27 -4.93 1.27
N THR A 750 16.60 -5.17 2.54
CA THR A 750 17.43 -4.27 3.35
C THR A 750 18.86 -4.20 2.82
N ALA A 751 19.45 -5.33 2.34
CA ALA A 751 20.76 -5.38 1.72
C ALA A 751 20.82 -4.54 0.42
N SER A 752 19.74 -4.53 -0.35
CA SER A 752 19.65 -3.70 -1.56
C SER A 752 19.47 -2.23 -1.24
N THR A 753 18.55 -1.87 -0.32
CA THR A 753 18.30 -0.50 0.11
C THR A 753 19.51 0.11 0.81
N GLY A 754 20.19 -0.67 1.66
CA GLY A 754 21.39 -0.28 2.40
C GLY A 754 22.70 -0.39 1.61
N PHE A 755 22.64 -0.62 0.30
CA PHE A 755 23.81 -0.64 -0.60
C PHE A 755 24.83 -1.77 -0.33
N MET A 756 24.43 -2.86 0.31
CA MET A 756 25.25 -4.07 0.40
C MET A 756 25.29 -4.76 -0.97
N VAL A 757 24.15 -4.87 -1.63
CA VAL A 757 23.97 -5.44 -2.97
C VAL A 757 23.49 -4.36 -3.93
N LEU A 758 24.20 -4.18 -5.05
CA LEU A 758 23.83 -3.23 -6.10
C LEU A 758 23.10 -3.96 -7.23
N LYS A 759 21.89 -3.49 -7.58
CA LYS A 759 21.09 -4.04 -8.69
C LYS A 759 21.54 -3.53 -10.05
N ASN A 760 22.04 -2.29 -10.09
CA ASN A 760 22.50 -1.63 -11.31
C ASN A 760 23.96 -1.18 -11.16
N VAL A 761 24.80 -1.59 -12.08
CA VAL A 761 26.19 -1.14 -12.20
C VAL A 761 26.48 -0.66 -13.64
N GLU A 762 27.68 -0.12 -13.88
CA GLU A 762 28.11 0.30 -15.22
C GLU A 762 28.06 -0.90 -16.19
N GLY A 763 27.21 -0.78 -17.22
CA GLY A 763 27.05 -1.86 -18.23
C GLY A 763 25.64 -2.50 -18.21
N GLY A 764 24.78 -2.16 -17.28
CA GLY A 764 23.40 -2.66 -17.25
C GLY A 764 22.94 -3.24 -15.91
N LYS A 765 21.81 -3.93 -15.93
CA LYS A 765 21.33 -4.68 -14.77
C LYS A 765 22.27 -5.85 -14.52
N VAL A 766 22.85 -5.91 -13.33
CA VAL A 766 23.56 -7.11 -12.89
C VAL A 766 22.48 -8.12 -12.50
N ARG A 767 22.42 -9.24 -13.20
CA ARG A 767 21.85 -10.45 -12.63
C ARG A 767 22.81 -10.91 -11.51
N VAL A 768 22.69 -10.31 -10.35
CA VAL A 768 23.19 -10.90 -9.11
C VAL A 768 22.33 -12.14 -8.96
N GLY A 769 22.90 -13.33 -9.10
CA GLY A 769 22.25 -14.64 -9.19
C GLY A 769 21.00 -14.82 -8.36
N GLY A 770 19.92 -14.17 -8.75
CA GLY A 770 18.58 -14.19 -8.21
C GLY A 770 18.43 -13.97 -6.70
N GLN A 771 17.20 -13.95 -6.24
CA GLN A 771 16.80 -14.00 -4.82
C GLN A 771 17.54 -15.12 -4.05
N ASP A 772 17.85 -16.21 -4.71
CA ASP A 772 18.53 -17.37 -4.17
C ASP A 772 19.95 -17.09 -3.65
N TRP A 773 20.71 -16.20 -4.26
CA TRP A 773 22.08 -15.95 -3.81
C TRP A 773 22.14 -15.17 -2.51
N VAL A 774 21.32 -14.11 -2.38
CA VAL A 774 21.33 -13.28 -1.17
C VAL A 774 20.67 -14.02 -0.01
N SER A 775 19.53 -14.64 -0.24
CA SER A 775 18.81 -15.34 0.82
C SER A 775 19.46 -16.67 1.21
N ARG A 776 19.97 -17.44 0.25
CA ARG A 776 20.55 -18.76 0.56
C ARG A 776 22.02 -18.74 0.95
N ARG A 777 22.79 -17.74 0.51
CA ARG A 777 24.24 -17.70 0.76
C ARG A 777 24.67 -16.55 1.66
N LEU A 778 24.20 -15.34 1.42
CA LEU A 778 24.66 -14.18 2.18
C LEU A 778 23.97 -14.07 3.55
N TYR A 779 22.69 -14.31 3.63
CA TYR A 779 21.93 -14.21 4.89
C TYR A 779 22.46 -15.16 5.98
N PRO A 780 22.66 -16.47 5.75
CA PRO A 780 23.21 -17.36 6.76
C PRO A 780 24.57 -16.88 7.30
N VAL A 781 25.47 -16.50 6.39
CA VAL A 781 26.81 -16.03 6.78
C VAL A 781 26.73 -14.79 7.66
N VAL A 782 25.91 -13.79 7.29
CA VAL A 782 25.74 -12.56 8.09
C VAL A 782 25.08 -12.86 9.43
N SER A 783 24.09 -13.75 9.45
CA SER A 783 23.36 -14.13 10.65
C SER A 783 24.24 -14.83 11.69
N GLU A 784 25.15 -15.70 11.23
CA GLU A 784 26.07 -16.44 12.09
C GLU A 784 27.26 -15.59 12.56
N THR A 785 27.83 -14.80 11.68
CA THR A 785 29.12 -14.14 11.93
C THR A 785 29.00 -12.71 12.45
N CYS A 786 27.90 -12.01 12.14
CA CYS A 786 27.67 -10.64 12.58
C CYS A 786 26.17 -10.40 12.89
N PRO A 787 25.61 -11.03 13.94
CA PRO A 787 24.19 -10.91 14.28
C PRO A 787 23.77 -9.46 14.60
N THR A 788 24.73 -8.58 14.91
CA THR A 788 24.52 -7.14 15.19
C THR A 788 24.64 -6.25 13.95
N HIS A 789 24.82 -6.84 12.75
CA HIS A 789 24.92 -6.07 11.51
C HIS A 789 23.67 -5.19 11.31
N PRO A 790 23.80 -3.87 11.02
CA PRO A 790 22.65 -2.95 10.97
C PRO A 790 21.57 -3.37 9.98
N LEU A 791 21.93 -3.89 8.82
CA LEU A 791 20.96 -4.35 7.81
C LEU A 791 20.25 -5.65 8.22
N LEU A 792 20.90 -6.52 9.00
CA LEU A 792 20.25 -7.72 9.54
C LEU A 792 19.28 -7.35 10.68
N ARG A 793 19.69 -6.44 11.56
CA ARG A 793 18.82 -5.91 12.61
C ARG A 793 17.58 -5.26 12.00
N GLU A 794 17.76 -4.49 10.94
CA GLU A 794 16.65 -3.87 10.21
C GLU A 794 15.74 -4.92 9.56
N ALA A 795 16.29 -5.96 8.94
CA ALA A 795 15.48 -7.05 8.36
C ALA A 795 14.65 -7.77 9.43
N ARG A 796 15.21 -7.99 10.63
CA ARG A 796 14.50 -8.57 11.77
C ARG A 796 13.42 -7.62 12.28
N ARG A 797 13.74 -6.32 12.51
CA ARG A 797 12.77 -5.31 12.93
C ARG A 797 11.59 -5.23 11.95
N GLU A 798 11.87 -5.07 10.63
CA GLU A 798 10.84 -5.02 9.60
C GLU A 798 9.97 -6.28 9.60
N THR A 799 10.58 -7.45 9.76
CA THR A 799 9.83 -8.73 9.83
C THR A 799 8.94 -8.78 11.05
N LEU A 800 9.46 -8.46 12.22
CA LEU A 800 8.74 -8.59 13.48
C LEU A 800 7.71 -7.50 13.72
N GLU A 801 8.01 -6.25 13.36
CA GLU A 801 7.16 -5.10 13.67
C GLU A 801 6.23 -4.70 12.51
N ASP A 802 6.78 -4.66 11.27
CA ASP A 802 6.02 -4.12 10.13
C ASP A 802 5.20 -5.22 9.41
N ILE A 803 5.71 -6.47 9.38
CA ILE A 803 5.05 -7.59 8.69
C ILE A 803 4.20 -8.42 9.65
N LEU A 804 4.77 -8.83 10.80
CA LEU A 804 4.12 -9.72 11.75
C LEU A 804 3.38 -9.01 12.89
N ASP A 805 3.52 -7.70 13.01
CA ASP A 805 2.95 -6.91 14.11
C ASP A 805 3.08 -7.61 15.47
N LEU A 806 4.28 -8.07 15.79
CA LEU A 806 4.62 -8.70 17.08
C LEU A 806 4.16 -7.89 18.29
N PRO A 807 4.25 -6.53 18.29
CA PRO A 807 3.74 -5.71 19.39
C PRO A 807 2.25 -5.94 19.67
N SER A 808 1.41 -6.06 18.63
CA SER A 808 -0.04 -6.33 18.81
C SER A 808 -0.27 -7.75 19.34
N ALA A 809 0.52 -8.73 18.90
CA ALA A 809 0.46 -10.11 19.40
C ALA A 809 0.87 -10.19 20.90
N SER A 810 1.96 -9.51 21.28
CA SER A 810 2.43 -9.44 22.67
C SER A 810 1.38 -8.76 23.58
N LEU A 811 0.86 -7.60 23.16
CA LEU A 811 -0.17 -6.89 23.93
C LEU A 811 -1.43 -7.74 24.14
N TRP A 812 -1.81 -8.55 23.13
CA TRP A 812 -2.94 -9.44 23.25
C TRP A 812 -2.68 -10.58 24.24
N LEU A 813 -1.49 -11.21 24.22
CA LEU A 813 -1.12 -12.23 25.20
C LEU A 813 -1.06 -11.64 26.63
N CYS A 814 -0.53 -10.41 26.81
CA CYS A 814 -0.53 -9.69 28.09
C CYS A 814 -1.94 -9.49 28.67
N SER A 815 -2.96 -9.43 27.81
CA SER A 815 -4.36 -9.34 28.25
C SER A 815 -4.88 -10.65 28.87
N ARG A 816 -4.09 -11.73 28.83
CA ARG A 816 -4.39 -13.06 29.35
C ARG A 816 -5.72 -13.60 28.83
N PRO A 817 -5.85 -13.81 27.51
CA PRO A 817 -7.09 -14.29 26.90
C PRO A 817 -7.48 -15.64 27.51
N LYS A 818 -8.77 -15.83 27.78
CA LYS A 818 -9.29 -17.07 28.36
C LYS A 818 -9.41 -18.14 27.29
N PRO A 819 -8.61 -19.22 27.34
CA PRO A 819 -8.72 -20.26 26.35
C PRO A 819 -9.93 -21.15 26.62
N ARG A 820 -10.65 -21.52 25.58
CA ARG A 820 -11.73 -22.50 25.56
C ARG A 820 -11.36 -23.62 24.59
N LEU A 821 -11.56 -24.89 25.03
CA LEU A 821 -11.19 -26.08 24.27
C LEU A 821 -12.42 -26.81 23.77
N ARG A 822 -12.41 -27.24 22.51
CA ARG A 822 -13.40 -28.14 21.91
C ARG A 822 -12.73 -29.30 21.18
N MET A 823 -13.09 -30.51 21.56
CA MET A 823 -12.72 -31.72 20.83
C MET A 823 -13.79 -32.03 19.80
N LEU A 824 -13.42 -32.03 18.53
CA LEU A 824 -14.34 -32.22 17.41
C LEU A 824 -14.02 -33.52 16.66
N LYS A 825 -14.99 -34.04 15.93
CA LYS A 825 -14.80 -35.18 15.03
C LYS A 825 -14.18 -34.82 13.69
N ARG A 826 -14.27 -33.56 13.30
CA ARG A 826 -13.73 -32.97 12.07
C ARG A 826 -13.63 -31.43 12.21
N ALA A 827 -12.97 -30.79 11.31
CA ALA A 827 -12.88 -29.32 11.26
C ALA A 827 -14.28 -28.67 11.31
N SER A 828 -14.43 -27.61 12.10
CA SER A 828 -15.66 -26.81 12.16
C SER A 828 -15.86 -26.02 10.87
N PRO A 829 -17.08 -25.51 10.58
CA PRO A 829 -17.32 -24.66 9.40
C PRO A 829 -16.41 -23.44 9.32
N PHE A 830 -16.10 -22.79 10.45
CA PHE A 830 -15.16 -21.66 10.45
C PHE A 830 -13.73 -22.10 10.15
N THR A 831 -13.29 -23.23 10.69
CA THR A 831 -11.96 -23.79 10.41
C THR A 831 -11.83 -24.27 8.96
N GLN A 832 -12.86 -24.91 8.39
CA GLN A 832 -12.84 -25.36 6.99
C GLN A 832 -12.63 -24.20 6.02
N ALA A 833 -13.20 -23.03 6.32
CA ALA A 833 -13.00 -21.83 5.54
C ALA A 833 -11.52 -21.38 5.45
N TRP A 834 -10.66 -21.82 6.36
CA TRP A 834 -9.22 -21.49 6.39
C TRP A 834 -8.36 -22.48 5.63
N ILE A 835 -8.71 -23.76 5.63
CA ILE A 835 -7.85 -24.85 5.13
C ILE A 835 -7.93 -24.94 3.60
N GLU A 836 -9.09 -24.77 3.02
CA GLU A 836 -9.33 -25.06 1.60
C GLU A 836 -8.95 -23.95 0.59
N PRO A 837 -9.09 -22.63 0.87
CA PRO A 837 -8.66 -21.60 -0.06
C PRO A 837 -7.16 -21.34 -0.08
N PHE A 838 -6.43 -21.78 0.95
CA PHE A 838 -5.07 -21.33 1.24
C PHE A 838 -3.98 -22.40 1.07
N GLY A 839 -4.34 -23.60 0.69
CA GLY A 839 -3.39 -24.71 0.44
C GLY A 839 -2.41 -24.48 -0.73
N SER A 840 -2.40 -23.28 -1.34
CA SER A 840 -1.57 -23.01 -2.50
C SER A 840 -0.36 -22.14 -2.27
N ASP A 841 -0.22 -21.46 -1.11
CA ASP A 841 0.86 -20.48 -0.94
C ASP A 841 2.05 -20.96 -0.07
N THR A 842 1.96 -22.11 0.60
CA THR A 842 3.03 -22.61 1.49
C THR A 842 3.32 -24.12 1.41
N ALA A 843 2.61 -24.90 0.60
CA ALA A 843 2.90 -26.31 0.37
C ALA A 843 3.55 -26.52 -1.01
N GLU A 844 4.51 -27.44 -1.08
CA GLU A 844 5.06 -27.95 -2.34
C GLU A 844 3.94 -28.35 -3.33
N PRO A 845 4.20 -28.36 -4.64
CA PRO A 845 3.18 -28.48 -5.67
C PRO A 845 2.44 -29.81 -5.54
N ILE A 846 1.36 -29.81 -4.80
CA ILE A 846 0.33 -30.84 -4.92
C ILE A 846 -0.36 -30.58 -6.26
N GLN A 847 -0.50 -31.64 -7.01
CA GLN A 847 -1.13 -31.69 -8.34
C GLN A 847 -2.30 -30.71 -8.49
N TYR A 848 -2.25 -29.94 -9.55
CA TYR A 848 -3.15 -28.90 -10.00
C TYR A 848 -4.64 -29.17 -9.72
N GLU A 849 -5.08 -28.87 -8.53
CA GLU A 849 -6.48 -28.58 -8.29
C GLU A 849 -6.65 -27.08 -8.49
N SER A 850 -7.51 -26.70 -9.41
CA SER A 850 -7.75 -25.28 -9.62
C SER A 850 -8.25 -24.69 -8.30
N ALA A 851 -7.84 -23.47 -7.94
CA ALA A 851 -8.39 -22.77 -6.77
C ALA A 851 -9.94 -22.78 -6.82
N ASP A 852 -10.58 -23.14 -7.97
CA ASP A 852 -11.98 -23.32 -8.29
C ASP A 852 -12.53 -24.61 -7.65
N ASP A 853 -11.82 -25.69 -7.76
CA ASP A 853 -12.25 -26.97 -7.17
C ASP A 853 -12.09 -26.96 -5.64
N ALA A 854 -11.09 -26.24 -5.10
CA ALA A 854 -10.94 -26.04 -3.67
C ALA A 854 -12.10 -25.20 -3.07
N LEU A 855 -12.53 -24.12 -3.75
CA LEU A 855 -13.67 -23.31 -3.32
C LEU A 855 -14.98 -24.08 -3.41
N LYS A 856 -15.15 -24.91 -4.45
CA LYS A 856 -16.31 -25.80 -4.62
C LYS A 856 -16.40 -26.78 -3.46
N ARG A 857 -15.32 -27.47 -3.11
CA ARG A 857 -15.30 -28.40 -1.98
C ARG A 857 -15.53 -27.73 -0.64
N LEU A 858 -14.96 -26.56 -0.43
CA LEU A 858 -15.22 -25.75 0.77
C LEU A 858 -16.73 -25.48 0.91
N HIS A 859 -17.35 -25.04 -0.12
CA HIS A 859 -18.78 -24.74 -0.11
C HIS A 859 -19.64 -26.00 0.05
N GLU A 860 -19.38 -27.04 -0.74
CA GLU A 860 -20.08 -28.32 -0.60
C GLU A 860 -20.02 -28.86 0.83
N ARG A 861 -18.85 -28.72 1.51
CA ARG A 861 -18.68 -29.12 2.89
C ARG A 861 -19.36 -28.17 3.89
N LEU A 862 -19.26 -26.86 3.70
CA LEU A 862 -19.92 -25.87 4.56
C LEU A 862 -21.43 -26.06 4.55
N PHE A 863 -22.03 -26.24 3.38
CA PHE A 863 -23.47 -26.39 3.25
C PHE A 863 -23.95 -27.83 3.51
N ALA A 864 -23.18 -28.86 3.22
CA ALA A 864 -23.51 -30.22 3.65
C ALA A 864 -23.50 -30.39 5.18
N VAL A 865 -22.71 -29.59 5.90
CA VAL A 865 -22.76 -29.52 7.36
C VAL A 865 -23.99 -28.76 7.82
N ALA A 866 -24.35 -27.67 7.12
CA ALA A 866 -25.55 -26.88 7.43
C ALA A 866 -26.85 -27.68 7.19
N GLU A 867 -26.95 -28.44 6.07
CA GLU A 867 -28.13 -29.29 5.79
C GLU A 867 -28.29 -30.45 6.77
N LYS A 868 -27.18 -30.98 7.33
CA LYS A 868 -27.24 -32.03 8.37
C LYS A 868 -27.47 -31.50 9.78
N ALA A 869 -27.36 -30.16 9.97
CA ALA A 869 -27.54 -29.51 11.26
C ALA A 869 -28.96 -28.87 11.41
N VAL A 870 -29.71 -28.78 10.32
CA VAL A 870 -31.15 -28.45 10.28
C VAL A 870 -31.96 -29.73 10.21
#